data_e68239ea438de6f8e7825852145c82e0
#
_entry.id   e68239ea438de6f8e7825852145c82e0
#
_cell.length_a   1.000
_cell.length_b   1.000
_cell.length_c   1.000
_cell.angle_alpha   90.00
_cell.angle_beta   90.00
_cell.angle_gamma   90.00
#
_symmetry.space_group_name_H-M   'P 1'
#
loop_
_entity.id
_entity.type
_entity.pdbx_description
1 polymer ?
#
loop_
_entity_poly.entity_id
_entity_poly.type
_entity_poly.pdbx_seq_one_letter_code
_entity_poly.pdbx_strand_id
1 'polypeptide(L)'
;MVLCMVLSAGAKNTDAHIHGHVIDKATGEHLPYIMVFIKGTTIGVATDNTGHFMIRNVPEGEFVIEASAVGYKTVTHELTVRRGRSYEISFVLEEDLVQIDGVIVSATRSETTRRMSPTLVNVLGMEVYNRSNCTTVAQGLVFQPGVRVENNCQNCGFQQVRINGLDGQYTQILIDSRPVFSALAGVYGIEQLPANMVDRVEIVRGGGSALFGSSAIAGTINIITKEPVRNSASVSHVTTVIGGSSAMHNTTDINASIVSEDNRFGLAVFGQNTAKDAWDANGDGFTELSRISGQTLGLRGYVKTGMYSKLTAEYHHLHEFRRGGDNIDLPPHEALIAEQTEHGINTGGLKFEWFSKDMKHRISAFASLQAIDRKSYYGAGMDPDAYGKTTDLTWVGGAQYVFRMDRCLFMPSDLTVGLEYNEDYLRDNMWGYDRVTDQTVRIASLYAQNEWKNDKWGFLVGGRLDKHNLIDGIIFSPRANLRYNPTENINLRASYSYGFRAPQAFDEDLHIDNVGGTVSMIRLADDLTVEKSQSVSLSADIYHSWGDWQCNLLVEGFYTDLSDVFALRELGFNDEGILIKERHNESGAVVFGGNLEAKVAWKNVFQLQAGFTAQKSSYKVARSWSDDVEAVRRMFRTPDFHGYLTASYNPLKKLTLALTGTYTGSMLIEHHAGMIDRNTTVATPSFLDLGFKAGYDFRIHDSFTVQLNAGVQNILDSFQKDFDHGADRDSGYIYGPTLPRTFYFGVKLSY
;
A
#
# COMPACT_ATOMS: atom_id res chain seq x y z
N MET A 1 -13.33 -15.78 30.50
CA MET A 1 -12.70 -16.88 31.24
C MET A 1 -12.68 -18.17 30.40
N VAL A 2 -12.08 -18.14 29.20
CA VAL A 2 -11.89 -19.32 28.30
C VAL A 2 -10.52 -19.18 27.58
N LEU A 3 -9.50 -18.68 28.27
CA LEU A 3 -8.16 -18.49 27.65
C LEU A 3 -7.04 -19.11 28.51
N CYS A 4 -7.24 -20.30 29.03
CA CYS A 4 -6.21 -21.02 29.78
C CYS A 4 -6.32 -22.55 29.59
N MET A 5 -6.26 -23.01 28.33
CA MET A 5 -5.89 -24.41 28.03
C MET A 5 -5.04 -24.44 26.75
N VAL A 6 -3.89 -23.79 26.76
CA VAL A 6 -2.81 -24.18 25.87
C VAL A 6 -2.06 -25.30 26.59
N LEU A 7 -2.47 -26.49 26.28
CA LEU A 7 -1.73 -27.68 26.63
C LEU A 7 -0.30 -27.57 26.12
N SER A 8 0.64 -27.50 27.04
CA SER A 8 2.06 -27.69 26.78
C SER A 8 2.27 -29.13 26.31
N ALA A 9 2.09 -29.37 25.01
CA ALA A 9 2.68 -30.54 24.37
C ALA A 9 4.19 -30.31 24.39
N GLY A 10 4.87 -30.74 25.42
CA GLY A 10 6.30 -30.70 25.56
C GLY A 10 6.91 -31.37 24.33
N ALA A 11 7.51 -30.57 23.44
CA ALA A 11 8.28 -31.09 22.33
C ALA A 11 9.39 -31.94 22.93
N LYS A 12 9.39 -33.24 22.66
CA LYS A 12 10.49 -34.13 23.08
C LYS A 12 11.74 -33.58 22.40
N ASN A 13 12.74 -33.23 23.22
CA ASN A 13 14.07 -32.85 22.74
C ASN A 13 14.57 -33.95 21.82
N THR A 14 14.78 -33.67 20.56
CA THR A 14 15.27 -34.65 19.56
C THR A 14 16.77 -34.72 19.54
N ASP A 15 17.47 -33.70 20.11
CA ASP A 15 18.91 -33.50 20.04
C ASP A 15 19.46 -33.54 18.58
N ALA A 16 18.57 -33.29 17.59
CA ALA A 16 18.95 -33.17 16.20
C ALA A 16 19.14 -31.69 15.84
N HIS A 17 20.25 -31.39 15.17
CA HIS A 17 20.59 -30.01 14.80
C HIS A 17 20.94 -29.93 13.30
N ILE A 18 20.57 -28.80 12.69
CA ILE A 18 21.02 -28.44 11.33
C ILE A 18 21.85 -27.17 11.46
N HIS A 19 23.07 -27.20 10.97
CA HIS A 19 23.99 -26.07 11.00
C HIS A 19 24.70 -25.92 9.66
N GLY A 20 25.31 -24.77 9.45
CA GLY A 20 26.05 -24.49 8.24
C GLY A 20 26.21 -23.01 7.99
N HIS A 21 26.44 -22.67 6.74
CA HIS A 21 26.66 -21.30 6.33
C HIS A 21 25.96 -21.01 4.99
N VAL A 22 25.72 -19.72 4.74
CA VAL A 22 25.15 -19.22 3.49
C VAL A 22 26.18 -18.33 2.82
N ILE A 23 26.48 -18.59 1.54
CA ILE A 23 27.49 -17.84 0.78
C ILE A 23 26.88 -17.25 -0.49
N ASP A 24 27.42 -16.13 -0.91
CA ASP A 24 27.15 -15.52 -2.20
C ASP A 24 27.84 -16.29 -3.33
N LYS A 25 27.12 -16.63 -4.38
CA LYS A 25 27.63 -17.42 -5.51
C LYS A 25 28.72 -16.69 -6.30
N ALA A 26 28.61 -15.36 -6.42
CA ALA A 26 29.52 -14.57 -7.25
C ALA A 26 30.80 -14.19 -6.53
N THR A 27 30.71 -13.88 -5.22
CA THR A 27 31.83 -13.38 -4.43
C THR A 27 32.48 -14.45 -3.55
N GLY A 28 31.72 -15.51 -3.21
CA GLY A 28 32.13 -16.50 -2.20
C GLY A 28 32.09 -15.95 -0.77
N GLU A 29 31.67 -14.72 -0.57
CA GLU A 29 31.54 -14.11 0.76
C GLU A 29 30.38 -14.75 1.53
N HIS A 30 30.51 -14.90 2.83
CA HIS A 30 29.45 -15.37 3.70
C HIS A 30 28.36 -14.30 3.82
N LEU A 31 27.09 -14.71 3.72
CA LEU A 31 25.93 -13.83 3.74
C LEU A 31 25.29 -13.79 5.13
N PRO A 32 25.40 -12.68 5.86
CA PRO A 32 24.74 -12.52 7.14
C PRO A 32 23.24 -12.28 6.97
N TYR A 33 22.48 -12.67 8.00
CA TYR A 33 21.04 -12.37 8.15
C TYR A 33 20.12 -12.97 7.09
N ILE A 34 20.54 -14.07 6.47
CA ILE A 34 19.71 -14.86 5.56
C ILE A 34 18.80 -15.77 6.38
N MET A 35 17.50 -15.78 6.09
CA MET A 35 16.57 -16.70 6.73
C MET A 35 16.77 -18.12 6.21
N VAL A 36 17.05 -19.05 7.12
CA VAL A 36 17.13 -20.49 6.85
C VAL A 36 16.03 -21.16 7.69
N PHE A 37 15.09 -21.82 7.03
CA PHE A 37 13.93 -22.38 7.70
C PHE A 37 13.46 -23.68 7.05
N ILE A 38 12.70 -24.46 7.83
CA ILE A 38 12.04 -25.66 7.36
C ILE A 38 10.75 -25.25 6.68
N LYS A 39 10.65 -25.48 5.38
CA LYS A 39 9.51 -25.09 4.54
C LYS A 39 8.19 -25.57 5.10
N GLY A 40 7.19 -24.69 5.16
CA GLY A 40 5.87 -24.99 5.70
C GLY A 40 5.79 -25.10 7.22
N THR A 41 6.83 -24.70 7.94
CA THR A 41 6.86 -24.69 9.41
C THR A 41 7.28 -23.32 9.93
N THR A 42 7.21 -23.12 11.23
CA THR A 42 7.75 -21.94 11.91
C THR A 42 9.20 -22.11 12.34
N ILE A 43 9.85 -23.26 12.03
CA ILE A 43 11.18 -23.60 12.47
C ILE A 43 12.21 -22.97 11.52
N GLY A 44 13.01 -22.07 12.01
CA GLY A 44 14.05 -21.42 11.22
C GLY A 44 14.79 -20.39 12.05
N VAL A 45 15.94 -19.96 11.54
CA VAL A 45 16.80 -18.92 12.12
C VAL A 45 17.38 -18.05 11.01
N ALA A 46 17.81 -16.84 11.33
CA ALA A 46 18.66 -16.05 10.43
C ALA A 46 20.12 -16.45 10.60
N THR A 47 20.93 -16.34 9.54
CA THR A 47 22.39 -16.43 9.69
C THR A 47 22.89 -15.29 10.57
N ASP A 48 23.93 -15.56 11.35
CA ASP A 48 24.60 -14.56 12.18
C ASP A 48 25.40 -13.55 11.34
N ASN A 49 26.10 -12.64 11.99
CA ASN A 49 26.95 -11.64 11.33
C ASN A 49 28.12 -12.24 10.52
N THR A 50 28.45 -13.51 10.74
CA THR A 50 29.46 -14.27 10.01
C THR A 50 28.89 -15.17 8.94
N GLY A 51 27.56 -15.14 8.72
CA GLY A 51 26.86 -15.92 7.71
C GLY A 51 26.60 -17.38 8.10
N HIS A 52 26.76 -17.73 9.38
CA HIS A 52 26.50 -19.09 9.88
C HIS A 52 25.13 -19.19 10.53
N PHE A 53 24.56 -20.39 10.55
CA PHE A 53 23.27 -20.66 11.19
C PHE A 53 23.28 -21.98 11.94
N MET A 54 22.39 -22.10 12.94
CA MET A 54 22.12 -23.34 13.67
C MET A 54 20.66 -23.45 14.06
N ILE A 55 19.95 -24.41 13.47
CA ILE A 55 18.57 -24.78 13.86
C ILE A 55 18.68 -25.95 14.84
N ARG A 56 18.25 -25.73 16.07
CA ARG A 56 18.34 -26.72 17.16
C ARG A 56 17.02 -27.48 17.35
N ASN A 57 17.12 -28.73 17.83
CA ASN A 57 15.95 -29.56 18.19
C ASN A 57 14.96 -29.77 17.04
N VAL A 58 15.50 -29.99 15.84
CA VAL A 58 14.69 -30.25 14.64
C VAL A 58 13.93 -31.59 14.83
N PRO A 59 12.63 -31.65 14.51
CA PRO A 59 11.87 -32.88 14.58
C PRO A 59 12.42 -33.96 13.64
N GLU A 60 12.17 -35.21 13.98
CA GLU A 60 12.51 -36.35 13.11
C GLU A 60 11.53 -36.40 11.92
N GLY A 61 12.02 -36.58 10.70
CA GLY A 61 11.20 -36.63 9.49
C GLY A 61 11.96 -36.20 8.22
N GLU A 62 11.26 -36.17 7.12
CA GLU A 62 11.72 -35.64 5.84
C GLU A 62 11.29 -34.18 5.69
N PHE A 63 12.24 -33.31 5.41
CA PHE A 63 12.02 -31.86 5.34
C PHE A 63 12.71 -31.25 4.13
N VAL A 64 12.14 -30.15 3.66
CA VAL A 64 12.79 -29.22 2.73
C VAL A 64 13.28 -28.04 3.55
N ILE A 65 14.59 -27.85 3.58
CA ILE A 65 15.22 -26.68 4.21
C ILE A 65 15.38 -25.62 3.14
N GLU A 66 14.92 -24.40 3.43
CA GLU A 66 14.92 -23.30 2.48
C GLU A 66 15.77 -22.15 3.02
N ALA A 67 16.66 -21.61 2.17
CA ALA A 67 17.38 -20.37 2.44
C ALA A 67 16.84 -19.28 1.51
N SER A 68 16.41 -18.16 2.09
CA SER A 68 15.72 -17.08 1.37
C SER A 68 16.08 -15.72 1.93
N ALA A 69 16.30 -14.75 1.05
CA ALA A 69 16.48 -13.33 1.39
C ALA A 69 16.02 -12.45 0.22
N VAL A 70 15.64 -11.21 0.52
CA VAL A 70 15.37 -10.20 -0.51
C VAL A 70 16.63 -9.94 -1.31
N GLY A 71 16.52 -9.95 -2.64
CA GLY A 71 17.64 -9.77 -3.55
C GLY A 71 18.43 -11.04 -3.89
N TYR A 72 17.98 -12.20 -3.42
CA TYR A 72 18.59 -13.50 -3.74
C TYR A 72 17.53 -14.51 -4.20
N LYS A 73 17.92 -15.41 -5.08
CA LYS A 73 17.08 -16.56 -5.45
C LYS A 73 17.00 -17.52 -4.27
N THR A 74 15.78 -17.97 -3.97
CA THR A 74 15.55 -18.98 -2.94
C THR A 74 16.20 -20.30 -3.32
N VAL A 75 16.93 -20.92 -2.38
CA VAL A 75 17.56 -22.22 -2.54
C VAL A 75 16.97 -23.19 -1.54
N THR A 76 16.69 -24.42 -1.97
CA THR A 76 16.12 -25.49 -1.14
C THR A 76 17.05 -26.70 -1.09
N HIS A 77 17.01 -27.42 0.05
CA HIS A 77 17.74 -28.69 0.26
C HIS A 77 16.82 -29.68 0.96
N GLU A 78 16.64 -30.88 0.37
CA GLU A 78 15.89 -31.97 0.98
C GLU A 78 16.77 -32.70 2.01
N LEU A 79 16.22 -32.95 3.19
CA LEU A 79 16.95 -33.59 4.29
C LEU A 79 16.04 -34.52 5.10
N THR A 80 16.51 -35.75 5.31
CA THR A 80 15.92 -36.68 6.26
C THR A 80 16.58 -36.52 7.62
N VAL A 81 15.87 -35.98 8.60
CA VAL A 81 16.36 -35.73 9.97
C VAL A 81 16.07 -36.94 10.85
N ARG A 82 17.11 -37.43 11.57
CA ARG A 82 17.03 -38.50 12.57
C ARG A 82 17.45 -37.97 13.93
N ARG A 83 16.85 -38.51 14.98
CA ARG A 83 17.13 -38.13 16.38
C ARG A 83 18.62 -38.26 16.72
N GLY A 84 19.15 -37.29 17.48
CA GLY A 84 20.51 -37.27 17.97
C GLY A 84 21.58 -37.11 16.87
N ARG A 85 21.22 -36.62 15.70
CA ARG A 85 22.16 -36.35 14.59
C ARG A 85 22.28 -34.87 14.33
N SER A 86 23.52 -34.46 14.00
CA SER A 86 23.81 -33.14 13.47
C SER A 86 24.05 -33.21 11.98
N TYR A 87 23.48 -32.24 11.24
CA TYR A 87 23.58 -32.15 9.79
C TYR A 87 24.20 -30.83 9.41
N GLU A 88 25.20 -30.88 8.54
CA GLU A 88 25.80 -29.66 7.97
C GLU A 88 25.26 -29.45 6.57
N ILE A 89 24.72 -28.25 6.32
CA ILE A 89 24.16 -27.82 5.04
C ILE A 89 24.67 -26.43 4.72
N SER A 90 25.30 -26.28 3.55
CA SER A 90 25.72 -24.97 3.06
C SER A 90 24.85 -24.56 1.88
N PHE A 91 24.39 -23.32 1.91
CA PHE A 91 23.59 -22.73 0.83
C PHE A 91 24.46 -21.77 0.02
N VAL A 92 24.37 -21.90 -1.31
CA VAL A 92 24.99 -20.96 -2.26
C VAL A 92 23.90 -20.17 -2.92
N LEU A 93 23.75 -18.89 -2.55
CA LEU A 93 22.71 -18.03 -3.08
C LEU A 93 23.22 -17.23 -4.28
N GLU A 94 22.38 -17.11 -5.28
CA GLU A 94 22.59 -16.26 -6.46
C GLU A 94 21.74 -15.00 -6.32
N GLU A 95 22.32 -13.84 -6.62
CA GLU A 95 21.58 -12.57 -6.58
C GLU A 95 20.41 -12.59 -7.57
N ASP A 96 19.24 -12.14 -7.10
CA ASP A 96 18.02 -11.92 -7.88
C ASP A 96 17.65 -10.44 -7.84
N LEU A 97 18.40 -9.63 -8.55
CA LEU A 97 18.28 -8.16 -8.55
C LEU A 97 16.99 -7.68 -9.26
N VAL A 98 16.39 -8.53 -10.07
CA VAL A 98 15.12 -8.23 -10.76
C VAL A 98 13.91 -8.89 -10.10
N GLN A 99 14.10 -9.60 -8.99
CA GLN A 99 13.08 -10.22 -8.15
C GLN A 99 12.17 -11.22 -8.87
N ILE A 100 12.78 -12.17 -9.58
CA ILE A 100 12.06 -13.25 -10.30
C ILE A 100 11.33 -14.18 -9.33
N ASP A 101 12.02 -14.61 -8.28
CA ASP A 101 11.55 -15.56 -7.28
C ASP A 101 11.15 -14.89 -5.96
N GLY A 102 10.87 -13.58 -5.96
CA GLY A 102 10.40 -12.86 -4.79
C GLY A 102 9.11 -13.47 -4.21
N VAL A 103 9.07 -13.64 -2.88
CA VAL A 103 7.90 -14.17 -2.18
C VAL A 103 6.79 -13.12 -2.12
N ILE A 104 5.57 -13.52 -2.46
CA ILE A 104 4.37 -12.70 -2.42
C ILE A 104 3.23 -13.42 -1.69
N VAL A 105 2.29 -12.66 -1.14
CA VAL A 105 1.11 -13.20 -0.43
C VAL A 105 -0.22 -12.72 -1.01
N SER A 106 -0.24 -11.59 -1.72
CA SER A 106 -1.47 -10.92 -2.17
C SER A 106 -2.23 -11.68 -3.27
N ALA A 107 -1.57 -12.56 -4.00
CA ALA A 107 -2.18 -13.32 -5.09
C ALA A 107 -3.26 -14.30 -4.62
N THR A 108 -3.02 -14.99 -3.51
CA THR A 108 -3.85 -16.12 -3.03
C THR A 108 -4.10 -16.09 -1.52
N ARG A 109 -3.68 -15.03 -0.80
CA ARG A 109 -3.59 -14.97 0.67
C ARG A 109 -2.70 -16.07 1.26
N SER A 110 -1.78 -16.60 0.47
CA SER A 110 -0.79 -17.61 0.86
C SER A 110 0.54 -17.28 0.20
N GLU A 111 1.62 -17.62 0.87
CA GLU A 111 2.96 -17.41 0.32
C GLU A 111 3.16 -18.22 -0.97
N THR A 112 3.62 -17.55 -1.99
CA THR A 112 4.01 -18.12 -3.28
C THR A 112 5.12 -17.28 -3.89
N THR A 113 5.84 -17.77 -4.90
CA THR A 113 6.79 -16.91 -5.63
C THR A 113 6.07 -16.15 -6.74
N ARG A 114 6.59 -14.96 -7.09
CA ARG A 114 6.05 -14.15 -8.19
C ARG A 114 5.95 -14.96 -9.49
N ARG A 115 6.97 -15.78 -9.79
CA ARG A 115 7.00 -16.64 -10.97
C ARG A 115 5.90 -17.68 -10.99
N MET A 116 5.56 -18.27 -9.84
CA MET A 116 4.55 -19.31 -9.73
C MET A 116 3.13 -18.80 -9.54
N SER A 117 2.98 -17.50 -9.27
CA SER A 117 1.68 -16.88 -9.07
C SER A 117 0.85 -16.83 -10.35
N PRO A 118 -0.43 -17.27 -10.34
CA PRO A 118 -1.33 -17.12 -11.48
C PRO A 118 -1.86 -15.69 -11.64
N THR A 119 -1.69 -14.84 -10.62
CA THR A 119 -2.05 -13.41 -10.64
C THR A 119 -0.78 -12.58 -10.72
N LEU A 120 -0.78 -11.54 -11.57
CA LEU A 120 0.31 -10.58 -11.61
C LEU A 120 0.33 -9.74 -10.34
N VAL A 121 1.44 -9.81 -9.60
CA VAL A 121 1.69 -8.98 -8.42
C VAL A 121 2.96 -8.17 -8.64
N ASN A 122 2.84 -6.86 -8.56
CA ASN A 122 4.00 -5.98 -8.54
C ASN A 122 4.49 -5.82 -7.11
N VAL A 123 5.79 -5.84 -6.93
CA VAL A 123 6.44 -5.69 -5.63
C VAL A 123 7.28 -4.43 -5.64
N LEU A 124 7.01 -3.55 -4.68
CA LEU A 124 7.77 -2.35 -4.40
C LEU A 124 8.56 -2.56 -3.11
N GLY A 125 9.88 -2.76 -3.27
CA GLY A 125 10.79 -2.96 -2.15
C GLY A 125 11.28 -1.66 -1.53
N MET A 126 11.87 -1.77 -0.35
CA MET A 126 12.39 -0.62 0.40
C MET A 126 13.56 0.11 -0.28
N GLU A 127 14.23 -0.54 -1.25
CA GLU A 127 15.30 0.11 -2.03
C GLU A 127 14.77 1.32 -2.80
N VAL A 128 13.55 1.25 -3.36
CA VAL A 128 12.93 2.36 -4.08
C VAL A 128 12.65 3.52 -3.14
N TYR A 129 12.10 3.25 -1.95
CA TYR A 129 11.86 4.27 -0.92
C TYR A 129 13.17 4.96 -0.49
N ASN A 130 14.21 4.17 -0.29
CA ASN A 130 15.52 4.70 0.09
C ASN A 130 16.15 5.55 -1.02
N ARG A 131 15.99 5.16 -2.31
CA ARG A 131 16.52 5.92 -3.46
C ARG A 131 15.83 7.25 -3.67
N SER A 132 14.52 7.28 -3.47
CA SER A 132 13.66 8.46 -3.72
C SER A 132 13.43 9.34 -2.50
N ASN A 133 14.04 9.03 -1.35
CA ASN A 133 13.84 9.74 -0.09
C ASN A 133 12.37 9.82 0.35
N CYS A 134 11.59 8.74 0.10
CA CYS A 134 10.20 8.65 0.52
C CYS A 134 10.11 8.33 2.00
N THR A 135 9.35 9.12 2.75
CA THR A 135 9.12 8.95 4.19
C THR A 135 7.77 8.30 4.52
N THR A 136 6.83 8.32 3.57
CA THR A 136 5.51 7.68 3.68
C THR A 136 5.29 6.62 2.61
N VAL A 137 4.33 5.72 2.85
CA VAL A 137 3.97 4.68 1.86
C VAL A 137 3.49 5.30 0.56
N ALA A 138 2.64 6.32 0.61
CA ALA A 138 2.07 6.99 -0.56
C ALA A 138 3.14 7.47 -1.54
N GLN A 139 4.21 8.11 -1.03
CA GLN A 139 5.27 8.68 -1.86
C GLN A 139 6.02 7.64 -2.71
N GLY A 140 6.14 6.39 -2.24
CA GLY A 140 6.82 5.33 -3.00
C GLY A 140 5.96 4.72 -4.09
N LEU A 141 4.62 4.79 -3.98
CA LEU A 141 3.70 4.15 -4.91
C LEU A 141 3.77 4.69 -6.33
N VAL A 142 4.18 5.94 -6.53
CA VAL A 142 4.35 6.55 -7.87
C VAL A 142 5.39 5.83 -8.73
N PHE A 143 6.29 5.04 -8.12
CA PHE A 143 7.30 4.25 -8.82
C PHE A 143 6.80 2.84 -9.17
N GLN A 144 5.51 2.75 -9.56
CA GLN A 144 4.89 1.51 -10.04
C GLN A 144 4.07 1.79 -11.31
N PRO A 145 4.13 0.91 -12.33
CA PRO A 145 3.34 1.12 -13.54
C PRO A 145 1.85 1.04 -13.23
N GLY A 146 1.05 1.89 -13.86
CA GLY A 146 -0.38 1.97 -13.64
C GLY A 146 -0.80 2.64 -12.33
N VAL A 147 0.13 3.10 -11.50
CA VAL A 147 -0.16 3.75 -10.21
C VAL A 147 0.22 5.22 -10.26
N ARG A 148 -0.65 6.06 -9.73
CA ARG A 148 -0.44 7.49 -9.56
C ARG A 148 -0.95 7.94 -8.20
N VAL A 149 -0.23 8.85 -7.57
CA VAL A 149 -0.65 9.53 -6.34
C VAL A 149 -0.82 10.99 -6.67
N GLU A 150 -1.95 11.57 -6.31
CA GLU A 150 -2.24 12.98 -6.54
C GLU A 150 -2.85 13.64 -5.31
N ASN A 151 -2.66 14.94 -5.17
CA ASN A 151 -3.37 15.76 -4.21
C ASN A 151 -4.72 16.20 -4.80
N ASN A 152 -5.77 16.15 -4.01
CA ASN A 152 -7.11 16.56 -4.42
C ASN A 152 -7.60 17.83 -3.74
N CYS A 153 -6.86 18.36 -2.76
CA CYS A 153 -7.22 19.55 -2.02
C CYS A 153 -5.96 20.32 -1.60
N GLN A 154 -5.92 21.63 -1.84
CA GLN A 154 -4.83 22.50 -1.43
C GLN A 154 -4.79 22.70 0.09
N ASN A 155 -5.95 22.83 0.71
CA ASN A 155 -6.05 23.18 2.13
C ASN A 155 -5.70 22.01 3.05
N CYS A 156 -6.26 20.79 2.83
CA CYS A 156 -5.95 19.64 3.66
C CYS A 156 -4.78 18.81 3.13
N GLY A 157 -4.42 18.95 1.85
CA GLY A 157 -3.35 18.18 1.22
C GLY A 157 -3.67 16.70 1.09
N PHE A 158 -4.95 16.37 0.94
CA PHE A 158 -5.43 15.00 0.80
C PHE A 158 -4.88 14.33 -0.47
N GLN A 159 -4.33 13.12 -0.31
CA GLN A 159 -3.75 12.33 -1.39
C GLN A 159 -4.59 11.10 -1.72
N GLN A 160 -4.83 10.89 -3.00
CA GLN A 160 -5.45 9.68 -3.54
C GLN A 160 -4.48 8.83 -4.34
N VAL A 161 -4.62 7.50 -4.21
CA VAL A 161 -3.88 6.55 -5.04
C VAL A 161 -4.78 6.02 -6.15
N ARG A 162 -4.49 6.38 -7.37
CA ARG A 162 -5.20 5.93 -8.57
C ARG A 162 -4.50 4.74 -9.20
N ILE A 163 -5.27 3.71 -9.56
CA ILE A 163 -4.74 2.52 -10.26
C ILE A 163 -5.40 2.41 -11.64
N ASN A 164 -4.59 2.33 -12.69
CA ASN A 164 -5.05 2.22 -14.08
C ASN A 164 -6.13 3.25 -14.43
N GLY A 165 -5.98 4.49 -13.96
CA GLY A 165 -6.89 5.61 -14.23
C GLY A 165 -8.20 5.60 -13.46
N LEU A 166 -8.40 4.68 -12.54
CA LEU A 166 -9.56 4.65 -11.63
C LEU A 166 -9.23 5.38 -10.32
N ASP A 167 -10.24 6.01 -9.74
CA ASP A 167 -10.12 6.82 -8.52
C ASP A 167 -9.69 6.01 -7.30
N GLY A 168 -9.12 6.68 -6.31
CA GLY A 168 -8.62 6.07 -5.08
C GLY A 168 -9.69 5.30 -4.30
N GLN A 169 -10.92 5.72 -4.36
CA GLN A 169 -12.09 5.04 -3.77
C GLN A 169 -12.32 3.61 -4.29
N TYR A 170 -11.72 3.26 -5.44
CA TYR A 170 -11.78 1.93 -6.05
C TYR A 170 -10.57 1.05 -5.69
N THR A 171 -9.67 1.56 -4.86
CA THR A 171 -8.45 0.87 -4.44
C THR A 171 -8.57 0.38 -3.01
N GLN A 172 -8.47 -0.94 -2.80
CA GLN A 172 -8.46 -1.53 -1.46
C GLN A 172 -7.05 -1.51 -0.87
N ILE A 173 -6.90 -0.89 0.30
CA ILE A 173 -5.63 -0.87 1.04
C ILE A 173 -5.69 -1.90 2.17
N LEU A 174 -4.62 -2.68 2.30
CA LEU A 174 -4.47 -3.72 3.30
C LEU A 174 -3.16 -3.56 4.05
N ILE A 175 -3.14 -3.99 5.32
CA ILE A 175 -1.92 -4.22 6.09
C ILE A 175 -1.85 -5.73 6.39
N ASP A 176 -0.77 -6.39 5.95
CA ASP A 176 -0.58 -7.84 6.09
C ASP A 176 -1.80 -8.67 5.66
N SER A 177 -2.37 -8.32 4.49
CA SER A 177 -3.55 -8.96 3.87
C SER A 177 -4.87 -8.79 4.65
N ARG A 178 -4.94 -7.84 5.57
CA ARG A 178 -6.14 -7.51 6.35
C ARG A 178 -6.65 -6.13 5.98
N PRO A 179 -7.94 -5.99 5.62
CA PRO A 179 -8.53 -4.67 5.47
C PRO A 179 -8.62 -4.03 6.87
N VAL A 180 -7.86 -2.98 7.09
CA VAL A 180 -7.80 -2.26 8.37
C VAL A 180 -8.32 -0.84 8.21
N PHE A 181 -8.55 -0.44 6.96
CA PHE A 181 -9.01 0.90 6.65
C PHE A 181 -10.54 0.93 6.65
N SER A 182 -11.06 1.76 7.52
CA SER A 182 -12.47 2.15 7.56
C SER A 182 -12.82 3.10 6.41
N ALA A 183 -14.09 3.46 6.32
CA ALA A 183 -14.54 4.53 5.42
C ALA A 183 -13.78 5.84 5.65
N LEU A 184 -13.47 6.17 6.90
CA LEU A 184 -12.75 7.39 7.28
C LEU A 184 -11.25 7.31 6.99
N ALA A 185 -10.58 6.19 7.32
CA ALA A 185 -9.15 6.06 7.13
C ALA A 185 -8.75 5.78 5.68
N GLY A 186 -9.66 5.38 4.81
CA GLY A 186 -9.42 5.16 3.39
C GLY A 186 -8.97 6.41 2.65
N VAL A 187 -9.28 7.58 3.18
CA VAL A 187 -8.92 8.88 2.61
C VAL A 187 -7.52 9.30 3.03
N TYR A 188 -7.26 9.46 4.32
CA TYR A 188 -5.96 9.94 4.82
C TYR A 188 -4.96 8.84 5.16
N GLY A 189 -5.42 7.60 5.32
CA GLY A 189 -4.65 6.52 5.94
C GLY A 189 -3.31 6.20 5.28
N ILE A 190 -3.23 6.25 3.94
CA ILE A 190 -2.01 5.81 3.24
C ILE A 190 -0.84 6.78 3.37
N GLU A 191 -1.11 8.09 3.51
CA GLU A 191 -0.06 9.09 3.72
C GLU A 191 0.43 9.12 5.17
N GLN A 192 -0.40 8.64 6.10
CA GLN A 192 -0.07 8.56 7.52
C GLN A 192 0.79 7.34 7.86
N LEU A 193 0.91 6.37 6.92
CA LEU A 193 1.72 5.19 7.13
C LEU A 193 3.20 5.47 6.86
N PRO A 194 4.06 5.38 7.88
CA PRO A 194 5.48 5.62 7.72
C PRO A 194 6.16 4.51 6.91
N ALA A 195 7.03 4.89 5.99
CA ALA A 195 7.79 3.93 5.18
C ALA A 195 8.70 3.02 6.03
N ASN A 196 9.12 3.47 7.21
CA ASN A 196 10.05 2.72 8.06
C ASN A 196 9.45 1.43 8.66
N MET A 197 8.12 1.29 8.72
CA MET A 197 7.44 0.07 9.16
C MET A 197 7.36 -1.01 8.08
N VAL A 198 7.55 -0.64 6.81
CA VAL A 198 7.27 -1.48 5.64
C VAL A 198 8.47 -2.37 5.30
N ASP A 199 8.20 -3.64 4.99
CA ASP A 199 9.15 -4.56 4.34
C ASP A 199 9.05 -4.41 2.81
N ARG A 200 7.83 -4.49 2.29
CA ARG A 200 7.49 -4.29 0.88
C ARG A 200 6.02 -3.93 0.70
N VAL A 201 5.69 -3.39 -0.44
CA VAL A 201 4.29 -3.19 -0.86
C VAL A 201 3.99 -4.09 -2.06
N GLU A 202 2.93 -4.87 -1.97
CA GLU A 202 2.45 -5.74 -3.03
C GLU A 202 1.21 -5.12 -3.68
N ILE A 203 1.23 -4.94 -5.00
CA ILE A 203 0.16 -4.30 -5.76
C ILE A 203 -0.42 -5.30 -6.75
N VAL A 204 -1.71 -5.57 -6.61
CA VAL A 204 -2.53 -6.35 -7.54
C VAL A 204 -3.43 -5.39 -8.29
N ARG A 205 -3.31 -5.31 -9.61
CA ARG A 205 -4.16 -4.47 -10.44
C ARG A 205 -5.35 -5.26 -10.97
N GLY A 206 -6.46 -4.55 -11.23
CA GLY A 206 -7.74 -5.16 -11.60
C GLY A 206 -8.52 -5.65 -10.38
N GLY A 207 -9.74 -6.12 -10.57
CA GLY A 207 -10.67 -6.47 -9.49
C GLY A 207 -10.10 -7.49 -8.50
N GLY A 208 -10.07 -7.13 -7.23
CA GLY A 208 -9.60 -7.96 -6.11
C GLY A 208 -10.72 -8.45 -5.18
N SER A 209 -11.98 -8.10 -5.47
CA SER A 209 -13.12 -8.33 -4.55
C SER A 209 -13.36 -9.80 -4.21
N ALA A 210 -13.01 -10.72 -5.10
CA ALA A 210 -13.09 -12.16 -4.84
C ALA A 210 -12.22 -12.64 -3.66
N LEU A 211 -11.21 -11.88 -3.24
CA LEU A 211 -10.40 -12.17 -2.06
C LEU A 211 -10.61 -11.14 -0.94
N PHE A 212 -10.68 -9.87 -1.30
CA PHE A 212 -10.55 -8.78 -0.35
C PHE A 212 -11.86 -8.00 -0.12
N GLY A 213 -12.94 -8.34 -0.86
CA GLY A 213 -14.27 -7.79 -0.65
C GLY A 213 -14.50 -6.43 -1.34
N SER A 214 -15.31 -5.59 -0.72
CA SER A 214 -15.72 -4.29 -1.23
C SER A 214 -14.52 -3.36 -1.51
N SER A 215 -14.69 -2.44 -2.46
CA SER A 215 -13.72 -1.41 -2.88
C SER A 215 -12.46 -1.91 -3.61
N ALA A 216 -12.28 -3.22 -3.81
CA ALA A 216 -11.19 -3.75 -4.62
C ALA A 216 -11.55 -3.83 -6.12
N ILE A 217 -11.93 -2.69 -6.70
CA ILE A 217 -12.33 -2.55 -8.12
C ILE A 217 -11.12 -2.28 -9.02
N ALA A 218 -10.35 -1.24 -8.71
CA ALA A 218 -9.16 -0.85 -9.46
C ALA A 218 -7.97 -1.78 -9.14
N GLY A 219 -7.89 -2.20 -7.90
CA GLY A 219 -6.84 -3.07 -7.41
C GLY A 219 -6.75 -3.13 -5.90
N THR A 220 -5.68 -3.77 -5.45
CA THR A 220 -5.37 -3.93 -4.04
C THR A 220 -3.93 -3.54 -3.77
N ILE A 221 -3.69 -2.74 -2.77
CA ILE A 221 -2.37 -2.36 -2.24
C ILE A 221 -2.21 -3.03 -0.89
N ASN A 222 -1.32 -4.01 -0.79
CA ASN A 222 -1.07 -4.74 0.43
C ASN A 222 0.30 -4.36 0.99
N ILE A 223 0.29 -3.71 2.13
CA ILE A 223 1.48 -3.24 2.84
C ILE A 223 1.94 -4.38 3.75
N ILE A 224 3.08 -4.97 3.43
CA ILE A 224 3.68 -6.02 4.24
C ILE A 224 4.64 -5.36 5.23
N THR A 225 4.37 -5.56 6.51
CA THR A 225 5.16 -4.94 7.57
C THR A 225 6.39 -5.77 7.93
N LYS A 226 7.45 -5.09 8.40
CA LYS A 226 8.70 -5.75 8.82
C LYS A 226 8.48 -6.73 9.94
N GLU A 227 9.02 -7.92 9.80
CA GLU A 227 9.10 -8.91 10.87
C GLU A 227 10.47 -8.84 11.56
N PRO A 228 10.54 -8.90 12.89
CA PRO A 228 11.82 -8.96 13.59
C PRO A 228 12.52 -10.29 13.30
N VAL A 229 13.67 -10.23 12.60
CA VAL A 229 14.47 -11.41 12.22
C VAL A 229 15.83 -11.42 12.87
N ARG A 230 16.29 -10.27 13.41
CA ARG A 230 17.59 -10.08 14.07
C ARG A 230 17.54 -8.94 15.07
N ASN A 231 18.54 -8.89 15.95
CA ASN A 231 18.77 -7.72 16.79
C ASN A 231 19.28 -6.57 15.92
N SER A 232 18.62 -5.44 15.95
CA SER A 232 19.04 -4.25 15.20
C SER A 232 18.43 -2.99 15.80
N ALA A 233 19.07 -1.86 15.56
CA ALA A 233 18.54 -0.55 15.90
C ALA A 233 18.95 0.48 14.83
N SER A 234 18.08 1.42 14.53
CA SER A 234 18.45 2.56 13.69
C SER A 234 17.66 3.80 14.05
N VAL A 235 18.31 4.95 13.92
CA VAL A 235 17.69 6.28 14.01
C VAL A 235 18.08 7.04 12.76
N SER A 236 17.12 7.71 12.13
CA SER A 236 17.39 8.59 10.99
C SER A 236 16.66 9.92 11.15
N HIS A 237 17.26 10.97 10.62
CA HIS A 237 16.66 12.29 10.53
C HIS A 237 16.90 12.86 9.14
N VAL A 238 15.85 13.41 8.55
CA VAL A 238 15.89 14.09 7.24
C VAL A 238 15.25 15.45 7.38
N THR A 239 15.96 16.49 6.95
CA THR A 239 15.44 17.85 6.80
C THR A 239 15.33 18.18 5.32
N THR A 240 14.17 18.65 4.90
CA THR A 240 13.88 19.09 3.53
C THR A 240 13.52 20.56 3.54
N VAL A 241 14.11 21.36 2.64
CA VAL A 241 13.84 22.79 2.44
C VAL A 241 12.97 22.93 1.18
N ILE A 242 11.78 23.50 1.32
CA ILE A 242 10.77 23.57 0.26
C ILE A 242 10.96 24.87 -0.55
N GLY A 243 11.12 24.75 -1.87
CA GLY A 243 11.08 25.88 -2.80
C GLY A 243 12.12 26.99 -2.59
N GLY A 244 13.22 26.71 -1.84
CA GLY A 244 14.18 27.74 -1.45
C GLY A 244 13.62 28.77 -0.45
N SER A 245 12.43 28.49 0.12
CA SER A 245 11.78 29.28 1.15
C SER A 245 12.31 28.92 2.55
N SER A 246 11.74 29.52 3.60
CA SER A 246 11.99 29.11 4.98
C SER A 246 11.18 27.89 5.43
N ALA A 247 10.23 27.41 4.60
CA ALA A 247 9.40 26.26 4.93
C ALA A 247 10.22 24.96 4.91
N MET A 248 10.12 24.20 5.98
CA MET A 248 10.87 22.96 6.18
C MET A 248 9.94 21.78 6.40
N HIS A 249 10.43 20.61 6.01
CA HIS A 249 9.83 19.33 6.40
C HIS A 249 10.90 18.48 7.08
N ASN A 250 10.69 18.18 8.34
CA ASN A 250 11.58 17.38 9.18
C ASN A 250 10.93 16.04 9.49
N THR A 251 11.66 14.95 9.25
CA THR A 251 11.22 13.59 9.60
C THR A 251 12.30 12.87 10.39
N THR A 252 11.92 12.34 11.54
CA THR A 252 12.79 11.51 12.38
C THR A 252 12.19 10.12 12.51
N ASP A 253 12.96 9.09 12.15
CA ASP A 253 12.55 7.70 12.25
C ASP A 253 13.36 6.93 13.27
N ILE A 254 12.71 6.03 13.98
CA ILE A 254 13.33 5.09 14.92
C ILE A 254 12.86 3.68 14.57
N ASN A 255 13.81 2.73 14.51
CA ASN A 255 13.52 1.31 14.38
C ASN A 255 14.42 0.53 15.34
N ALA A 256 13.84 -0.45 16.02
CA ALA A 256 14.58 -1.41 16.82
C ALA A 256 13.93 -2.79 16.73
N SER A 257 14.72 -3.84 16.79
CA SER A 257 14.22 -5.19 16.90
C SER A 257 15.12 -6.06 17.78
N ILE A 258 14.46 -6.96 18.50
CA ILE A 258 15.13 -7.98 19.31
C ILE A 258 14.54 -9.35 18.97
N VAL A 259 15.38 -10.35 18.92
CA VAL A 259 15.01 -11.75 18.65
C VAL A 259 15.74 -12.65 19.62
N SER A 260 15.03 -13.64 20.19
CA SER A 260 15.65 -14.63 21.06
C SER A 260 16.62 -15.52 20.27
N GLU A 261 17.66 -16.03 20.93
CA GLU A 261 18.68 -16.90 20.30
C GLU A 261 18.09 -18.15 19.63
N ASP A 262 17.00 -18.67 20.17
CA ASP A 262 16.26 -19.81 19.62
C ASP A 262 15.20 -19.40 18.56
N ASN A 263 15.11 -18.11 18.25
CA ASN A 263 14.15 -17.52 17.33
C ASN A 263 12.68 -17.87 17.63
N ARG A 264 12.36 -18.12 18.92
CA ARG A 264 10.99 -18.40 19.36
C ARG A 264 10.19 -17.14 19.62
N PHE A 265 10.85 -16.05 19.95
CA PHE A 265 10.26 -14.74 20.22
C PHE A 265 10.98 -13.66 19.45
N GLY A 266 10.24 -12.75 18.89
CA GLY A 266 10.77 -11.54 18.27
C GLY A 266 9.85 -10.35 18.54
N LEU A 267 10.45 -9.17 18.76
CA LEU A 267 9.76 -7.90 18.93
C LEU A 267 10.44 -6.83 18.10
N ALA A 268 9.67 -6.10 17.30
CA ALA A 268 10.09 -4.88 16.61
C ALA A 268 9.31 -3.69 17.14
N VAL A 269 10.00 -2.56 17.22
CA VAL A 269 9.45 -1.24 17.56
C VAL A 269 9.81 -0.32 16.42
N PHE A 270 8.88 0.49 15.97
CA PHE A 270 9.15 1.57 15.03
C PHE A 270 8.45 2.85 15.49
N GLY A 271 9.03 3.98 15.18
CA GLY A 271 8.47 5.29 15.47
C GLY A 271 8.83 6.28 14.37
N GLN A 272 7.97 7.26 14.15
CA GLN A 272 8.22 8.40 13.28
C GLN A 272 7.67 9.65 13.92
N ASN A 273 8.45 10.73 13.85
CA ASN A 273 7.97 12.09 14.10
C ASN A 273 8.17 12.92 12.85
N THR A 274 7.12 13.53 12.35
CA THR A 274 7.15 14.39 11.16
C THR A 274 6.62 15.78 11.51
N ALA A 275 7.27 16.81 10.99
CA ALA A 275 6.84 18.19 11.12
C ALA A 275 7.11 18.91 9.78
N LYS A 276 6.05 19.32 9.11
CA LYS A 276 6.08 20.06 7.84
C LYS A 276 5.44 21.42 8.04
N ASP A 277 6.16 22.47 7.68
CA ASP A 277 5.62 23.83 7.66
C ASP A 277 4.63 23.99 6.52
N ALA A 278 3.67 24.89 6.69
CA ALA A 278 2.81 25.35 5.62
C ALA A 278 3.65 26.10 4.56
N TRP A 279 3.25 25.99 3.31
CA TRP A 279 3.91 26.70 2.22
C TRP A 279 2.88 27.38 1.32
N ASP A 280 3.05 28.68 1.12
CA ASP A 280 2.31 29.53 0.23
C ASP A 280 3.17 29.73 -1.04
N ALA A 281 2.68 29.24 -2.18
CA ALA A 281 3.44 29.20 -3.43
C ALA A 281 3.40 30.53 -4.19
N ASN A 282 2.30 31.28 -4.07
CA ASN A 282 2.01 32.48 -4.86
C ASN A 282 2.09 33.77 -4.05
N GLY A 283 2.23 33.70 -2.71
CA GLY A 283 2.42 34.83 -1.81
C GLY A 283 1.13 35.60 -1.50
N ASP A 284 -0.03 34.95 -1.59
CA ASP A 284 -1.33 35.56 -1.35
C ASP A 284 -1.82 35.42 0.10
N GLY A 285 -1.05 34.73 0.95
CA GLY A 285 -1.36 34.44 2.34
C GLY A 285 -2.16 33.15 2.57
N PHE A 286 -2.51 32.43 1.51
CA PHE A 286 -3.17 31.11 1.56
C PHE A 286 -2.19 30.01 1.17
N THR A 287 -2.28 28.87 1.82
CA THR A 287 -1.31 27.77 1.62
C THR A 287 -1.70 26.84 0.50
N GLU A 288 -0.73 26.42 -0.33
CA GLU A 288 -0.84 25.31 -1.28
C GLU A 288 -0.34 24.00 -0.65
N LEU A 289 0.47 24.07 0.41
CA LEU A 289 0.83 22.93 1.22
C LEU A 289 0.45 23.19 2.67
N SER A 290 -0.34 22.29 3.22
CA SER A 290 -0.77 22.36 4.63
C SER A 290 0.40 22.11 5.59
N ARG A 291 0.31 22.74 6.78
CA ARG A 291 1.12 22.37 7.96
C ARG A 291 0.73 20.98 8.41
N ILE A 292 1.71 20.11 8.69
CA ILE A 292 1.49 18.79 9.24
C ILE A 292 2.42 18.56 10.42
N SER A 293 1.87 18.03 11.51
CA SER A 293 2.63 17.51 12.65
C SER A 293 2.10 16.12 12.99
N GLY A 294 2.95 15.09 12.89
CA GLY A 294 2.54 13.73 13.10
C GLY A 294 3.51 12.94 13.96
N GLN A 295 2.99 12.09 14.83
CA GLN A 295 3.75 11.13 15.62
C GLN A 295 3.15 9.75 15.45
N THR A 296 3.99 8.78 15.09
CA THR A 296 3.61 7.38 14.99
C THR A 296 4.50 6.53 15.88
N LEU A 297 3.89 5.59 16.58
CA LEU A 297 4.59 4.56 17.34
C LEU A 297 3.93 3.22 17.05
N GLY A 298 4.72 2.20 16.72
CA GLY A 298 4.22 0.87 16.46
C GLY A 298 5.08 -0.22 17.09
N LEU A 299 4.42 -1.31 17.42
CA LEU A 299 4.98 -2.51 17.98
C LEU A 299 4.52 -3.70 17.15
N ARG A 300 5.41 -4.62 16.83
CA ARG A 300 5.07 -5.92 16.22
C ARG A 300 5.91 -7.02 16.85
N GLY A 301 5.25 -8.04 17.34
CA GLY A 301 5.93 -9.17 17.94
C GLY A 301 5.35 -10.49 17.50
N TYR A 302 6.16 -11.54 17.60
CA TYR A 302 5.69 -12.91 17.42
C TYR A 302 6.18 -13.81 18.53
N VAL A 303 5.42 -14.87 18.75
CA VAL A 303 5.84 -16.01 19.54
C VAL A 303 5.50 -17.31 18.78
N LYS A 304 6.49 -18.18 18.62
CA LYS A 304 6.29 -19.54 18.10
C LYS A 304 5.75 -20.41 19.25
N THR A 305 4.43 -20.63 19.24
CA THR A 305 3.71 -21.38 20.29
C THR A 305 3.95 -22.89 20.21
N GLY A 306 4.51 -23.33 19.08
CA GLY A 306 4.94 -24.70 18.82
C GLY A 306 5.76 -24.79 17.55
N MET A 307 6.21 -25.99 17.19
CA MET A 307 7.00 -26.22 15.97
C MET A 307 6.23 -25.87 14.68
N TYR A 308 4.91 -25.91 14.75
CA TYR A 308 4.01 -25.73 13.62
C TYR A 308 3.00 -24.61 13.86
N SER A 309 3.22 -23.76 14.86
CA SER A 309 2.28 -22.69 15.18
C SER A 309 2.99 -21.42 15.62
N LYS A 310 2.45 -20.28 15.18
CA LYS A 310 2.96 -18.94 15.43
C LYS A 310 1.79 -18.02 15.77
N LEU A 311 1.98 -17.20 16.79
CA LEU A 311 1.10 -16.08 17.11
C LEU A 311 1.86 -14.78 16.84
N THR A 312 1.27 -13.88 16.08
CA THR A 312 1.78 -12.53 15.82
C THR A 312 0.80 -11.53 16.42
N ALA A 313 1.32 -10.51 17.09
CA ALA A 313 0.57 -9.40 17.63
C ALA A 313 1.18 -8.09 17.16
N GLU A 314 0.34 -7.09 16.91
CA GLU A 314 0.78 -5.75 16.53
C GLU A 314 -0.12 -4.69 17.15
N TYR A 315 0.46 -3.52 17.35
CA TYR A 315 -0.24 -2.32 17.79
C TYR A 315 0.42 -1.10 17.18
N HIS A 316 -0.37 -0.17 16.68
CA HIS A 316 0.07 1.10 16.12
C HIS A 316 -0.76 2.23 16.73
N HIS A 317 -0.08 3.28 17.15
CA HIS A 317 -0.70 4.54 17.52
C HIS A 317 -0.19 5.64 16.62
N LEU A 318 -1.10 6.46 16.11
CA LEU A 318 -0.79 7.61 15.27
C LEU A 318 -1.58 8.81 15.80
N HIS A 319 -0.89 9.92 15.94
CA HIS A 319 -1.48 11.24 16.15
C HIS A 319 -1.03 12.17 15.03
N GLU A 320 -1.95 12.85 14.37
CA GLU A 320 -1.64 13.80 13.30
C GLU A 320 -2.51 15.04 13.41
N PHE A 321 -1.88 16.19 13.28
CA PHE A 321 -2.50 17.49 13.13
C PHE A 321 -2.20 18.03 11.74
N ARG A 322 -3.22 18.52 11.03
CA ARG A 322 -3.13 19.21 9.73
C ARG A 322 -3.85 20.54 9.79
N ARG A 323 -3.29 21.56 9.11
CA ARG A 323 -3.89 22.88 8.98
C ARG A 323 -3.46 23.54 7.67
N GLY A 324 -4.45 23.91 6.82
CA GLY A 324 -4.25 24.71 5.62
C GLY A 324 -5.27 25.83 5.52
N GLY A 325 -5.12 26.67 4.52
CA GLY A 325 -5.85 27.92 4.31
C GLY A 325 -5.02 29.13 4.65
N ASP A 326 -5.64 30.18 5.15
CA ASP A 326 -4.97 31.38 5.62
C ASP A 326 -4.85 31.44 7.16
N ASN A 327 -4.15 32.46 7.68
CA ASN A 327 -4.02 32.72 9.12
C ASN A 327 -3.66 31.47 9.93
N ILE A 328 -2.64 30.71 9.46
CA ILE A 328 -2.28 29.37 9.95
C ILE A 328 -2.03 29.28 11.47
N ASP A 329 -1.67 30.38 12.10
CA ASP A 329 -1.36 30.45 13.54
C ASP A 329 -2.55 30.88 14.39
N LEU A 330 -3.67 31.31 13.80
CA LEU A 330 -4.90 31.66 14.48
C LEU A 330 -5.84 30.47 14.60
N PRO A 331 -6.83 30.48 15.51
CA PRO A 331 -7.93 29.52 15.50
C PRO A 331 -8.60 29.44 14.14
N PRO A 332 -9.03 28.26 13.66
CA PRO A 332 -9.49 28.11 12.29
C PRO A 332 -10.74 28.95 11.97
N HIS A 333 -11.61 29.26 12.94
CA HIS A 333 -12.77 30.14 12.76
C HIS A 333 -12.40 31.65 12.71
N GLU A 334 -11.15 32.02 12.83
CA GLU A 334 -10.64 33.39 12.63
C GLU A 334 -9.95 33.54 11.26
N ALA A 335 -10.00 32.50 10.43
CA ALA A 335 -9.47 32.48 9.07
C ALA A 335 -10.59 32.65 8.02
N LEU A 336 -10.25 33.24 6.88
CA LEU A 336 -11.16 33.34 5.74
C LEU A 336 -11.43 31.98 5.12
N ILE A 337 -10.41 31.12 5.04
CA ILE A 337 -10.52 29.71 4.68
C ILE A 337 -9.67 28.90 5.64
N ALA A 338 -10.26 27.87 6.23
CA ALA A 338 -9.50 26.93 7.04
C ALA A 338 -10.00 25.50 6.88
N GLU A 339 -9.05 24.61 6.62
CA GLU A 339 -9.26 23.18 6.83
C GLU A 339 -8.27 22.69 7.89
N GLN A 340 -8.81 22.16 8.98
CA GLN A 340 -8.01 21.65 10.08
C GLN A 340 -8.52 20.30 10.52
N THR A 341 -7.62 19.34 10.68
CA THR A 341 -7.94 18.02 11.23
C THR A 341 -6.93 17.62 12.29
N GLU A 342 -7.41 16.98 13.33
CA GLU A 342 -6.62 16.34 14.37
C GLU A 342 -7.10 14.90 14.51
N HIS A 343 -6.24 13.93 14.12
CA HIS A 343 -6.53 12.51 14.15
C HIS A 343 -5.79 11.81 15.29
N GLY A 344 -6.50 11.00 16.05
CA GLY A 344 -5.93 9.99 16.94
C GLY A 344 -6.35 8.61 16.45
N ILE A 345 -5.41 7.80 15.96
CA ILE A 345 -5.68 6.47 15.39
C ILE A 345 -4.98 5.42 16.23
N ASN A 346 -5.75 4.42 16.67
CA ASN A 346 -5.22 3.25 17.37
C ASN A 346 -5.59 2.02 16.55
N THR A 347 -4.61 1.23 16.14
CA THR A 347 -4.81 -0.01 15.38
C THR A 347 -4.11 -1.16 16.08
N GLY A 348 -4.83 -2.26 16.29
CA GLY A 348 -4.29 -3.48 16.87
C GLY A 348 -4.65 -4.71 16.05
N GLY A 349 -3.79 -5.72 16.07
CA GLY A 349 -4.02 -6.94 15.31
C GLY A 349 -3.42 -8.18 16.00
N LEU A 350 -4.10 -9.30 15.84
CA LEU A 350 -3.64 -10.63 16.22
C LEU A 350 -3.76 -11.55 15.02
N LYS A 351 -2.75 -12.39 14.79
CA LYS A 351 -2.77 -13.44 13.76
C LYS A 351 -2.20 -14.73 14.34
N PHE A 352 -2.97 -15.81 14.22
CA PHE A 352 -2.54 -17.15 14.56
C PHE A 352 -2.39 -17.98 13.30
N GLU A 353 -1.28 -18.70 13.17
CA GLU A 353 -0.99 -19.62 12.05
C GLU A 353 -0.63 -20.99 12.61
N TRP A 354 -1.19 -22.01 11.98
CA TRP A 354 -0.91 -23.40 12.28
C TRP A 354 -0.74 -24.23 11.01
N PHE A 355 0.25 -25.12 11.03
CA PHE A 355 0.56 -26.05 9.94
C PHE A 355 0.48 -27.48 10.46
N SER A 356 -0.01 -28.40 9.63
CA SER A 356 0.07 -29.83 9.94
C SER A 356 1.50 -30.37 9.72
N LYS A 357 1.84 -31.48 10.37
CA LYS A 357 3.16 -32.13 10.22
C LYS A 357 3.45 -32.59 8.79
N ASP A 358 2.43 -33.00 8.05
CA ASP A 358 2.51 -33.40 6.64
C ASP A 358 2.51 -32.22 5.68
N MET A 359 2.44 -30.97 6.21
CA MET A 359 2.40 -29.71 5.46
C MET A 359 1.25 -29.61 4.45
N LYS A 360 0.23 -30.48 4.55
CA LYS A 360 -0.94 -30.46 3.66
C LYS A 360 -2.03 -29.53 4.16
N HIS A 361 -2.07 -29.24 5.45
CA HIS A 361 -3.11 -28.44 6.08
C HIS A 361 -2.49 -27.18 6.70
N ARG A 362 -3.06 -26.03 6.39
CA ARG A 362 -2.72 -24.75 7.02
C ARG A 362 -3.99 -24.07 7.49
N ILE A 363 -3.99 -23.61 8.74
CA ILE A 363 -5.06 -22.78 9.31
C ILE A 363 -4.44 -21.44 9.66
N SER A 364 -5.09 -20.36 9.28
CA SER A 364 -4.78 -19.03 9.77
C SER A 364 -6.05 -18.37 10.27
N ALA A 365 -5.96 -17.70 11.41
CA ALA A 365 -7.04 -16.90 11.97
C ALA A 365 -6.49 -15.53 12.37
N PHE A 366 -7.28 -14.48 12.19
CA PHE A 366 -6.88 -13.13 12.56
C PHE A 366 -8.04 -12.34 13.14
N ALA A 367 -7.70 -11.33 13.92
CA ALA A 367 -8.59 -10.27 14.35
C ALA A 367 -7.83 -8.94 14.31
N SER A 368 -8.47 -7.90 13.85
CA SER A 368 -7.95 -6.53 13.82
C SER A 368 -8.99 -5.56 14.33
N LEU A 369 -8.53 -4.52 15.03
CA LEU A 369 -9.35 -3.42 15.53
C LEU A 369 -8.67 -2.11 15.16
N GLN A 370 -9.43 -1.15 14.65
CA GLN A 370 -9.01 0.24 14.46
C GLN A 370 -10.02 1.17 15.12
N ALA A 371 -9.53 2.11 15.89
CA ALA A 371 -10.34 3.18 16.49
C ALA A 371 -9.75 4.52 16.08
N ILE A 372 -10.59 5.40 15.53
CA ILE A 372 -10.25 6.75 15.08
C ILE A 372 -11.09 7.75 15.87
N ASP A 373 -10.45 8.76 16.43
CA ASP A 373 -11.06 9.99 16.95
C ASP A 373 -10.52 11.16 16.11
N ARG A 374 -11.40 11.86 15.43
CA ARG A 374 -11.05 13.01 14.59
C ARG A 374 -11.80 14.24 15.08
N LYS A 375 -11.07 15.33 15.29
CA LYS A 375 -11.62 16.67 15.34
C LYS A 375 -11.37 17.33 14.00
N SER A 376 -12.36 18.02 13.46
CA SER A 376 -12.27 18.70 12.17
C SER A 376 -12.82 20.12 12.25
N TYR A 377 -12.31 20.94 11.38
CA TYR A 377 -12.89 22.21 11.01
C TYR A 377 -12.78 22.35 9.49
N TYR A 378 -13.89 22.55 8.82
CA TYR A 378 -13.97 22.80 7.39
C TYR A 378 -14.80 24.04 7.17
N GLY A 379 -14.18 25.21 7.11
CA GLY A 379 -14.92 26.47 7.12
C GLY A 379 -14.34 27.55 6.21
N ALA A 380 -15.24 28.42 5.75
CA ALA A 380 -14.91 29.63 5.05
C ALA A 380 -15.67 30.82 5.67
N GLY A 381 -15.18 32.07 5.47
CA GLY A 381 -15.84 33.27 5.95
C GLY A 381 -15.81 33.44 7.48
N MET A 382 -14.84 32.85 8.17
CA MET A 382 -14.73 32.90 9.65
C MET A 382 -15.94 32.24 10.36
N ASP A 383 -16.39 31.11 9.87
CA ASP A 383 -17.59 30.44 10.36
C ASP A 383 -17.34 29.70 11.68
N PRO A 384 -17.99 30.08 12.80
CA PRO A 384 -17.82 29.39 14.08
C PRO A 384 -18.55 28.02 14.13
N ASP A 385 -19.43 27.72 13.17
CA ASP A 385 -20.28 26.52 13.14
C ASP A 385 -19.62 25.34 12.43
N ALA A 386 -18.49 25.55 11.73
CA ALA A 386 -17.82 24.57 10.90
C ALA A 386 -16.98 23.49 11.67
N TYR A 387 -17.13 23.42 13.00
CA TYR A 387 -16.45 22.41 13.81
C TYR A 387 -17.17 21.06 13.77
N GLY A 388 -16.39 20.00 13.63
CA GLY A 388 -16.88 18.62 13.62
C GLY A 388 -16.10 17.70 14.54
N LYS A 389 -16.72 16.59 14.89
CA LYS A 389 -16.09 15.47 15.57
C LYS A 389 -16.56 14.16 14.97
N THR A 390 -15.60 13.33 14.55
CA THR A 390 -15.87 12.00 14.00
C THR A 390 -15.26 10.95 14.91
N THR A 391 -15.99 9.88 15.16
CA THR A 391 -15.49 8.65 15.77
C THR A 391 -15.77 7.50 14.82
N ASP A 392 -14.78 6.63 14.64
CA ASP A 392 -14.89 5.48 13.76
C ASP A 392 -14.26 4.28 14.46
N LEU A 393 -15.01 3.19 14.54
CA LEU A 393 -14.55 1.93 15.13
C LEU A 393 -14.75 0.81 14.13
N THR A 394 -13.65 0.34 13.54
CA THR A 394 -13.65 -0.80 12.62
C THR A 394 -13.05 -2.02 13.28
N TRP A 395 -13.72 -3.18 13.17
CA TRP A 395 -13.12 -4.45 13.53
C TRP A 395 -13.33 -5.48 12.43
N VAL A 396 -12.31 -6.31 12.22
CA VAL A 396 -12.32 -7.37 11.22
C VAL A 396 -11.82 -8.65 11.84
N GLY A 397 -12.54 -9.73 11.67
CA GLY A 397 -12.12 -11.07 12.09
C GLY A 397 -12.29 -12.06 10.96
N GLY A 398 -11.35 -13.00 10.85
CA GLY A 398 -11.42 -14.01 9.79
C GLY A 398 -10.62 -15.26 10.10
N ALA A 399 -10.99 -16.32 9.39
CA ALA A 399 -10.25 -17.58 9.41
C ALA A 399 -10.17 -18.16 7.99
N GLN A 400 -9.04 -18.76 7.70
CA GLN A 400 -8.75 -19.40 6.41
C GLN A 400 -8.16 -20.78 6.64
N TYR A 401 -8.62 -21.73 5.85
CA TYR A 401 -8.08 -23.07 5.77
C TYR A 401 -7.54 -23.33 4.36
N VAL A 402 -6.32 -23.81 4.27
CA VAL A 402 -5.70 -24.24 3.01
C VAL A 402 -5.42 -25.73 3.08
N PHE A 403 -5.88 -26.46 2.08
CA PHE A 403 -5.64 -27.90 1.91
C PHE A 403 -4.86 -28.14 0.60
N ARG A 404 -3.65 -28.66 0.76
CA ARG A 404 -2.80 -29.06 -0.34
C ARG A 404 -3.09 -30.51 -0.72
N MET A 405 -3.52 -30.70 -1.95
CA MET A 405 -3.81 -32.00 -2.56
C MET A 405 -2.71 -32.39 -3.52
N ASP A 406 -2.15 -33.59 -3.39
CA ASP A 406 -1.15 -34.12 -4.32
C ASP A 406 -1.72 -34.23 -5.74
N ARG A 407 -3.03 -34.43 -5.86
CA ARG A 407 -3.77 -34.43 -7.11
C ARG A 407 -5.24 -34.11 -6.86
N CYS A 408 -5.77 -33.16 -7.59
CA CYS A 408 -7.20 -32.87 -7.68
C CYS A 408 -7.57 -32.81 -9.17
N LEU A 409 -8.44 -33.74 -9.62
CA LEU A 409 -8.78 -33.92 -11.04
C LEU A 409 -7.56 -34.30 -11.88
N PHE A 410 -6.81 -33.34 -12.37
CA PHE A 410 -5.73 -33.52 -13.35
C PHE A 410 -4.34 -33.09 -12.86
N MET A 411 -4.24 -32.32 -11.76
CA MET A 411 -3.01 -31.69 -11.31
C MET A 411 -2.94 -31.56 -9.78
N PRO A 412 -1.76 -31.37 -9.16
CA PRO A 412 -1.68 -30.93 -7.76
C PRO A 412 -2.43 -29.63 -7.58
N SER A 413 -3.06 -29.43 -6.41
CA SER A 413 -3.79 -28.20 -6.15
C SER A 413 -3.80 -27.78 -4.69
N ASP A 414 -3.99 -26.48 -4.46
CA ASP A 414 -4.23 -25.88 -3.17
C ASP A 414 -5.69 -25.37 -3.12
N LEU A 415 -6.53 -26.00 -2.29
CA LEU A 415 -7.88 -25.52 -2.01
C LEU A 415 -7.82 -24.56 -0.81
N THR A 416 -8.29 -23.34 -1.01
CA THR A 416 -8.42 -22.34 0.05
C THR A 416 -9.89 -22.04 0.29
N VAL A 417 -10.32 -22.13 1.55
CA VAL A 417 -11.66 -21.73 2.00
C VAL A 417 -11.50 -20.80 3.19
N GLY A 418 -12.25 -19.71 3.23
CA GLY A 418 -12.19 -18.78 4.33
C GLY A 418 -13.50 -18.06 4.59
N LEU A 419 -13.61 -17.60 5.81
CA LEU A 419 -14.72 -16.76 6.28
C LEU A 419 -14.15 -15.47 6.87
N GLU A 420 -14.91 -14.39 6.76
CA GLU A 420 -14.51 -13.07 7.24
C GLU A 420 -15.75 -12.30 7.68
N TYR A 421 -15.61 -11.55 8.75
CA TYR A 421 -16.62 -10.60 9.21
C TYR A 421 -15.96 -9.26 9.45
N ASN A 422 -16.57 -8.22 8.92
CA ASN A 422 -16.16 -6.82 9.06
C ASN A 422 -17.32 -6.02 9.63
N GLU A 423 -17.05 -5.19 10.63
CA GLU A 423 -17.99 -4.20 11.14
C GLU A 423 -17.28 -2.86 11.28
N ASP A 424 -17.89 -1.83 10.74
CA ASP A 424 -17.44 -0.44 10.74
C ASP A 424 -18.55 0.42 11.32
N TYR A 425 -18.27 1.11 12.42
CA TYR A 425 -19.18 2.02 13.09
C TYR A 425 -18.64 3.43 13.02
N LEU A 426 -19.26 4.24 12.15
CA LEU A 426 -18.95 5.64 11.91
C LEU A 426 -19.99 6.54 12.56
N ARG A 427 -19.54 7.52 13.33
CA ARG A 427 -20.38 8.63 13.81
C ARG A 427 -19.66 9.96 13.61
N ASP A 428 -20.27 10.83 12.83
CA ASP A 428 -19.81 12.19 12.57
C ASP A 428 -20.83 13.21 13.03
N ASN A 429 -20.40 14.22 13.79
CA ASN A 429 -21.21 15.29 14.31
C ASN A 429 -20.63 16.64 13.90
N MET A 430 -21.43 17.46 13.24
CA MET A 430 -21.17 18.88 12.98
C MET A 430 -22.28 19.69 13.62
N TRP A 431 -22.07 20.07 14.87
CA TRP A 431 -23.13 20.65 15.72
C TRP A 431 -23.65 21.99 15.22
N GLY A 432 -22.82 22.83 14.62
CA GLY A 432 -23.23 24.13 14.10
C GLY A 432 -24.22 24.02 12.95
N TYR A 433 -24.17 22.91 12.21
CA TYR A 433 -25.09 22.64 11.08
C TYR A 433 -26.16 21.60 11.41
N ASP A 434 -26.31 21.22 12.67
CA ASP A 434 -27.22 20.15 13.13
C ASP A 434 -27.11 18.85 12.29
N ARG A 435 -25.88 18.59 11.77
CA ARG A 435 -25.61 17.41 10.95
C ARG A 435 -25.04 16.28 11.81
N VAL A 436 -25.71 15.14 11.77
CA VAL A 436 -25.25 13.89 12.38
C VAL A 436 -25.29 12.79 11.34
N THR A 437 -24.15 12.19 11.05
CA THR A 437 -24.05 10.93 10.30
C THR A 437 -23.75 9.81 11.28
N ASP A 438 -24.62 8.82 11.37
CA ASP A 438 -24.48 7.64 12.22
C ASP A 438 -24.75 6.42 11.35
N GLN A 439 -23.69 5.64 11.06
CA GLN A 439 -23.78 4.49 10.18
C GLN A 439 -23.02 3.29 10.71
N THR A 440 -23.65 2.13 10.66
CA THR A 440 -22.98 0.86 10.91
C THR A 440 -23.02 0.01 9.66
N VAL A 441 -21.84 -0.32 9.15
CA VAL A 441 -21.63 -1.26 8.05
C VAL A 441 -21.25 -2.62 8.61
N ARG A 442 -21.91 -3.70 8.17
CA ARG A 442 -21.63 -5.08 8.55
C ARG A 442 -21.56 -5.95 7.33
N ILE A 443 -20.43 -6.66 7.17
CA ILE A 443 -20.22 -7.55 6.04
C ILE A 443 -19.81 -8.93 6.53
N ALA A 444 -20.64 -9.93 6.26
CA ALA A 444 -20.30 -11.34 6.48
C ALA A 444 -19.93 -11.98 5.14
N SER A 445 -18.81 -12.68 5.10
CA SER A 445 -18.23 -13.14 3.85
C SER A 445 -17.77 -14.59 3.93
N LEU A 446 -17.99 -15.31 2.83
CA LEU A 446 -17.46 -16.66 2.61
C LEU A 446 -16.74 -16.66 1.25
N TYR A 447 -15.49 -17.14 1.20
CA TYR A 447 -14.78 -17.28 -0.05
C TYR A 447 -14.15 -18.68 -0.19
N ALA A 448 -14.06 -19.12 -1.43
CA ALA A 448 -13.39 -20.37 -1.77
C ALA A 448 -12.68 -20.21 -3.11
N GLN A 449 -11.52 -20.85 -3.22
CA GLN A 449 -10.76 -20.92 -4.47
C GLN A 449 -9.96 -22.21 -4.53
N ASN A 450 -9.73 -22.70 -5.73
CA ASN A 450 -8.80 -23.79 -5.97
C ASN A 450 -7.75 -23.35 -7.00
N GLU A 451 -6.49 -23.59 -6.67
CA GLU A 451 -5.34 -23.33 -7.54
C GLU A 451 -4.69 -24.65 -7.94
N TRP A 452 -4.86 -25.06 -9.19
CA TRP A 452 -4.13 -26.17 -9.79
C TRP A 452 -2.82 -25.64 -10.34
N LYS A 453 -1.69 -26.25 -9.97
CA LYS A 453 -0.38 -25.74 -10.37
C LYS A 453 0.68 -26.83 -10.55
N ASN A 454 1.53 -26.58 -11.53
CA ASN A 454 2.83 -27.20 -11.70
C ASN A 454 3.82 -26.15 -12.26
N ASP A 455 5.04 -26.50 -12.60
CA ASP A 455 6.05 -25.55 -13.06
C ASP A 455 5.61 -24.81 -14.33
N LYS A 456 4.85 -25.44 -15.21
CA LYS A 456 4.46 -24.92 -16.52
C LYS A 456 3.09 -24.25 -16.52
N TRP A 457 2.13 -24.76 -15.79
CA TRP A 457 0.75 -24.29 -15.79
C TRP A 457 0.26 -23.94 -14.38
N GLY A 458 -0.58 -22.93 -14.30
CA GLY A 458 -1.33 -22.57 -13.12
C GLY A 458 -2.74 -22.14 -13.52
N PHE A 459 -3.75 -22.76 -12.91
CA PHE A 459 -5.17 -22.42 -13.07
C PHE A 459 -5.74 -22.08 -11.71
N LEU A 460 -6.35 -20.93 -11.57
CA LEU A 460 -7.05 -20.55 -10.36
C LEU A 460 -8.49 -20.18 -10.71
N VAL A 461 -9.43 -20.77 -9.98
CA VAL A 461 -10.84 -20.42 -10.03
C VAL A 461 -11.32 -20.23 -8.62
N GLY A 462 -12.06 -19.16 -8.36
CA GLY A 462 -12.59 -18.86 -7.03
C GLY A 462 -13.72 -17.86 -7.09
N GLY A 463 -14.30 -17.66 -5.93
CA GLY A 463 -15.35 -16.67 -5.73
C GLY A 463 -15.58 -16.37 -4.27
N ARG A 464 -16.26 -15.26 -4.03
CA ARG A 464 -16.63 -14.76 -2.70
C ARG A 464 -18.12 -14.42 -2.69
N LEU A 465 -18.77 -14.73 -1.61
CA LEU A 465 -20.13 -14.34 -1.28
C LEU A 465 -20.09 -13.35 -0.14
N ASP A 466 -20.64 -12.16 -0.33
CA ASP A 466 -20.73 -11.12 0.67
C ASP A 466 -22.19 -10.82 0.99
N LYS A 467 -22.54 -10.81 2.28
CA LYS A 467 -23.82 -10.27 2.77
C LYS A 467 -23.51 -8.97 3.51
N HIS A 468 -23.94 -7.89 2.90
CA HIS A 468 -23.83 -6.53 3.41
C HIS A 468 -25.16 -6.09 4.04
N ASN A 469 -25.14 -5.40 5.20
CA ASN A 469 -26.38 -5.00 5.87
C ASN A 469 -27.17 -3.90 5.15
N LEU A 470 -26.49 -3.04 4.37
CA LEU A 470 -27.12 -1.95 3.61
C LEU A 470 -27.58 -2.38 2.21
N ILE A 471 -27.48 -3.66 1.85
CA ILE A 471 -27.78 -4.17 0.52
C ILE A 471 -28.71 -5.38 0.64
N ASP A 472 -29.75 -5.38 -0.17
CA ASP A 472 -30.60 -6.56 -0.34
C ASP A 472 -29.89 -7.64 -1.16
N GLY A 473 -30.01 -8.90 -0.71
CA GLY A 473 -29.42 -10.04 -1.37
C GLY A 473 -27.98 -10.35 -0.96
N ILE A 474 -27.32 -11.17 -1.76
CA ILE A 474 -25.93 -11.62 -1.61
C ILE A 474 -25.16 -11.19 -2.85
N ILE A 475 -23.98 -10.63 -2.65
CA ILE A 475 -23.10 -10.23 -3.74
C ILE A 475 -22.15 -11.40 -4.01
N PHE A 476 -22.06 -11.80 -5.27
CA PHE A 476 -21.13 -12.83 -5.72
C PHE A 476 -20.01 -12.22 -6.56
N SER A 477 -18.75 -12.44 -6.16
CA SER A 477 -17.56 -11.94 -6.83
C SER A 477 -16.70 -13.09 -7.34
N PRO A 478 -16.85 -13.50 -8.62
CA PRO A 478 -16.02 -14.54 -9.22
C PRO A 478 -14.64 -14.01 -9.65
N ARG A 479 -13.66 -14.95 -9.74
CA ARG A 479 -12.38 -14.74 -10.40
C ARG A 479 -11.86 -16.00 -11.08
N ALA A 480 -11.08 -15.80 -12.15
CA ALA A 480 -10.38 -16.87 -12.84
C ALA A 480 -9.03 -16.36 -13.37
N ASN A 481 -7.97 -17.11 -13.12
CA ASN A 481 -6.62 -16.76 -13.53
C ASN A 481 -5.94 -17.96 -14.19
N LEU A 482 -5.18 -17.67 -15.23
CA LEU A 482 -4.38 -18.64 -15.96
C LEU A 482 -2.93 -18.15 -15.98
N ARG A 483 -2.00 -19.04 -15.67
CA ARG A 483 -0.56 -18.87 -15.87
C ARG A 483 -0.02 -19.96 -16.80
N TYR A 484 0.82 -19.54 -17.72
CA TYR A 484 1.57 -20.44 -18.59
C TYR A 484 3.03 -20.01 -18.67
N ASN A 485 3.94 -20.90 -18.26
CA ASN A 485 5.38 -20.71 -18.33
C ASN A 485 5.94 -21.60 -19.43
N PRO A 486 6.06 -21.09 -20.68
CA PRO A 486 6.66 -21.89 -21.77
C PRO A 486 8.10 -22.26 -21.48
N THR A 487 8.83 -21.38 -20.77
CA THR A 487 10.18 -21.57 -20.26
C THR A 487 10.27 -21.03 -18.82
N GLU A 488 11.37 -21.28 -18.15
CA GLU A 488 11.63 -20.71 -16.81
C GLU A 488 11.72 -19.18 -16.82
N ASN A 489 11.99 -18.57 -17.97
CA ASN A 489 12.21 -17.15 -18.14
C ASN A 489 11.02 -16.38 -18.71
N ILE A 490 9.92 -17.05 -19.04
CA ILE A 490 8.75 -16.44 -19.65
C ILE A 490 7.50 -16.85 -18.89
N ASN A 491 6.79 -15.88 -18.33
CA ASN A 491 5.50 -16.08 -17.67
C ASN A 491 4.41 -15.32 -18.44
N LEU A 492 3.46 -16.05 -18.96
CA LEU A 492 2.25 -15.49 -19.56
C LEU A 492 1.09 -15.65 -18.59
N ARG A 493 0.29 -14.61 -18.40
CA ARG A 493 -0.87 -14.64 -17.50
C ARG A 493 -2.09 -14.03 -18.17
N ALA A 494 -3.25 -14.60 -17.86
CA ALA A 494 -4.55 -14.04 -18.16
C ALA A 494 -5.38 -14.03 -16.89
N SER A 495 -6.07 -12.92 -16.61
CA SER A 495 -6.88 -12.78 -15.42
C SER A 495 -8.25 -12.19 -15.76
N TYR A 496 -9.27 -12.74 -15.13
CA TYR A 496 -10.62 -12.16 -15.06
C TYR A 496 -11.03 -12.01 -13.61
N SER A 497 -11.61 -10.88 -13.27
CA SER A 497 -12.10 -10.60 -11.93
C SER A 497 -13.30 -9.67 -11.94
N TYR A 498 -14.18 -9.89 -10.99
CA TYR A 498 -15.30 -9.03 -10.66
C TYR A 498 -14.97 -8.21 -9.42
N GLY A 499 -15.36 -6.93 -9.40
CA GLY A 499 -15.25 -6.04 -8.27
C GLY A 499 -16.56 -5.34 -7.98
N PHE A 500 -16.75 -4.91 -6.73
CA PHE A 500 -17.88 -4.09 -6.33
C PHE A 500 -17.49 -3.09 -5.24
N ARG A 501 -18.30 -2.01 -5.15
CA ARG A 501 -18.27 -1.05 -4.05
C ARG A 501 -19.67 -0.88 -3.50
N ALA A 502 -19.81 -0.98 -2.19
CA ALA A 502 -21.09 -0.90 -1.51
C ALA A 502 -21.54 0.57 -1.33
N PRO A 503 -22.84 0.86 -1.33
CA PRO A 503 -23.37 2.16 -0.99
C PRO A 503 -23.31 2.39 0.52
N GLN A 504 -22.33 3.17 0.95
CA GLN A 504 -22.15 3.57 2.35
C GLN A 504 -21.68 5.03 2.40
N ALA A 505 -21.69 5.64 3.58
CA ALA A 505 -21.05 6.93 3.76
C ALA A 505 -19.53 6.76 3.68
N PHE A 506 -18.89 7.69 3.01
CA PHE A 506 -17.44 7.76 2.84
C PHE A 506 -16.93 9.07 3.42
N ASP A 507 -15.61 9.21 3.58
CA ASP A 507 -15.03 10.41 4.15
C ASP A 507 -15.29 11.66 3.29
N GLU A 508 -15.36 11.52 1.95
CA GLU A 508 -15.73 12.62 1.08
C GLU A 508 -17.15 13.17 1.37
N ASP A 509 -18.04 12.35 1.96
CA ASP A 509 -19.39 12.78 2.37
C ASP A 509 -19.39 13.57 3.68
N LEU A 510 -18.30 13.48 4.42
CA LEU A 510 -18.12 14.15 5.71
C LEU A 510 -17.48 15.53 5.55
N HIS A 511 -16.89 15.82 4.40
CA HIS A 511 -16.40 17.15 4.07
C HIS A 511 -17.56 18.07 3.73
N ILE A 512 -17.50 19.29 4.23
CA ILE A 512 -18.35 20.37 3.74
C ILE A 512 -17.59 20.99 2.58
N ASP A 513 -18.14 20.82 1.39
CA ASP A 513 -17.55 21.39 0.17
C ASP A 513 -17.76 22.91 0.18
N ASN A 514 -16.71 23.66 0.39
CA ASN A 514 -16.76 25.12 0.54
C ASN A 514 -15.96 25.81 -0.58
N VAL A 515 -16.53 25.87 -1.77
CA VAL A 515 -16.09 26.85 -2.75
C VAL A 515 -16.86 28.13 -2.55
N GLY A 516 -16.20 29.24 -2.24
CA GLY A 516 -16.86 30.52 -2.02
C GLY A 516 -17.80 30.58 -0.80
N GLY A 517 -17.65 29.67 0.17
CA GLY A 517 -18.42 29.67 1.42
C GLY A 517 -19.75 28.92 1.37
N THR A 518 -20.08 28.20 0.30
CA THR A 518 -21.31 27.41 0.21
C THR A 518 -21.15 26.09 0.95
N VAL A 519 -21.96 25.88 2.00
CA VAL A 519 -22.02 24.61 2.71
C VAL A 519 -22.86 23.60 1.92
N SER A 520 -22.34 22.41 1.67
CA SER A 520 -23.07 21.33 1.03
C SER A 520 -23.11 20.06 1.88
N MET A 521 -24.20 19.30 1.77
CA MET A 521 -24.40 18.02 2.44
C MET A 521 -24.81 16.94 1.45
N ILE A 522 -24.22 15.75 1.59
CA ILE A 522 -24.52 14.60 0.74
C ILE A 522 -25.47 13.65 1.46
N ARG A 523 -26.53 13.22 0.78
CA ARG A 523 -27.42 12.13 1.20
C ARG A 523 -27.35 10.99 0.19
N LEU A 524 -27.66 9.78 0.63
CA LEU A 524 -27.77 8.61 -0.24
C LEU A 524 -29.18 8.51 -0.82
N ALA A 525 -29.31 8.19 -2.11
CA ALA A 525 -30.60 7.91 -2.73
C ALA A 525 -31.19 6.60 -2.18
N ASP A 526 -32.52 6.55 -2.05
CA ASP A 526 -33.20 5.36 -1.50
C ASP A 526 -33.05 4.10 -2.37
N ASP A 527 -32.81 4.26 -3.67
CA ASP A 527 -32.64 3.20 -4.66
C ASP A 527 -31.17 2.93 -5.01
N LEU A 528 -30.24 3.47 -4.21
CA LEU A 528 -28.80 3.33 -4.45
C LEU A 528 -28.37 1.87 -4.38
N THR A 529 -27.74 1.38 -5.46
CA THR A 529 -27.21 0.01 -5.57
C THR A 529 -25.70 0.00 -5.60
N VAL A 530 -25.09 -1.19 -5.58
CA VAL A 530 -23.64 -1.34 -5.63
C VAL A 530 -23.07 -0.90 -6.98
N GLU A 531 -21.93 -0.23 -6.97
CA GLU A 531 -21.08 -0.10 -8.15
C GLU A 531 -20.47 -1.46 -8.48
N LYS A 532 -20.30 -1.77 -9.76
CA LYS A 532 -19.80 -3.05 -10.24
C LYS A 532 -18.68 -2.85 -11.25
N SER A 533 -17.74 -3.79 -11.27
CA SER A 533 -16.71 -3.81 -12.31
C SER A 533 -16.45 -5.22 -12.83
N GLN A 534 -16.07 -5.30 -14.09
CA GLN A 534 -15.49 -6.49 -14.70
C GLN A 534 -14.14 -6.10 -15.28
N SER A 535 -13.09 -6.82 -14.86
CA SER A 535 -11.73 -6.54 -15.29
C SER A 535 -11.11 -7.75 -15.96
N VAL A 536 -10.44 -7.52 -17.07
CA VAL A 536 -9.63 -8.51 -17.78
C VAL A 536 -8.22 -7.96 -17.95
N SER A 537 -7.21 -8.78 -17.67
CA SER A 537 -5.82 -8.43 -17.99
C SER A 537 -5.07 -9.59 -18.61
N LEU A 538 -4.13 -9.25 -19.49
CA LEU A 538 -3.17 -10.15 -20.12
C LEU A 538 -1.78 -9.61 -19.86
N SER A 539 -0.84 -10.47 -19.43
CA SER A 539 0.53 -10.02 -19.20
C SER A 539 1.56 -11.04 -19.67
N ALA A 540 2.71 -10.51 -20.09
CA ALA A 540 3.93 -11.25 -20.37
C ALA A 540 5.06 -10.70 -19.52
N ASP A 541 5.70 -11.55 -18.74
CA ASP A 541 6.79 -11.22 -17.82
C ASP A 541 8.01 -12.03 -18.28
N ILE A 542 9.00 -11.35 -18.85
CA ILE A 542 10.13 -11.94 -19.56
C ILE A 542 11.41 -11.61 -18.81
N TYR A 543 12.17 -12.61 -18.47
CA TYR A 543 13.45 -12.52 -17.78
C TYR A 543 14.58 -12.95 -18.71
N HIS A 544 15.69 -12.27 -18.63
CA HIS A 544 16.90 -12.65 -19.36
C HIS A 544 18.15 -12.28 -18.56
N SER A 545 19.10 -13.20 -18.49
CA SER A 545 20.41 -12.96 -17.86
C SER A 545 21.51 -13.30 -18.86
N TRP A 546 22.51 -12.41 -18.99
CA TRP A 546 23.70 -12.66 -19.78
C TRP A 546 24.92 -12.09 -19.05
N GLY A 547 25.86 -12.99 -18.72
CA GLY A 547 26.98 -12.63 -17.86
C GLY A 547 26.49 -12.07 -16.53
N ASP A 548 26.94 -10.87 -16.17
CA ASP A 548 26.57 -10.18 -14.94
C ASP A 548 25.32 -9.30 -15.06
N TRP A 549 24.65 -9.29 -16.21
CA TRP A 549 23.43 -8.53 -16.44
C TRP A 549 22.20 -9.37 -16.15
N GLN A 550 21.25 -8.78 -15.48
CA GLN A 550 19.89 -9.31 -15.28
C GLN A 550 18.88 -8.32 -15.81
N CYS A 551 17.92 -8.79 -16.59
CA CYS A 551 16.87 -7.98 -17.19
C CYS A 551 15.51 -8.61 -16.95
N ASN A 552 14.51 -7.77 -16.73
CA ASN A 552 13.11 -8.14 -16.74
C ASN A 552 12.34 -7.15 -17.59
N LEU A 553 11.47 -7.66 -18.44
CA LEU A 553 10.50 -6.88 -19.21
C LEU A 553 9.10 -7.40 -18.90
N LEU A 554 8.27 -6.55 -18.34
CA LEU A 554 6.84 -6.79 -18.12
C LEU A 554 6.02 -5.97 -19.09
N VAL A 555 5.13 -6.64 -19.83
CA VAL A 555 4.10 -6.01 -20.66
C VAL A 555 2.75 -6.48 -20.15
N GLU A 556 1.83 -5.57 -19.92
CA GLU A 556 0.46 -5.87 -19.49
C GLU A 556 -0.54 -5.06 -20.32
N GLY A 557 -1.59 -5.70 -20.80
CA GLY A 557 -2.78 -5.06 -21.32
C GLY A 557 -3.94 -5.24 -20.34
N PHE A 558 -4.75 -4.23 -20.14
CA PHE A 558 -5.90 -4.28 -19.23
C PHE A 558 -7.14 -3.62 -19.83
N TYR A 559 -8.29 -4.12 -19.40
CA TYR A 559 -9.62 -3.57 -19.71
C TYR A 559 -10.49 -3.70 -18.46
N THR A 560 -11.15 -2.60 -18.06
CA THR A 560 -12.10 -2.57 -16.95
C THR A 560 -13.37 -1.85 -17.38
N ASP A 561 -14.50 -2.52 -17.23
CA ASP A 561 -15.85 -1.98 -17.41
C ASP A 561 -16.45 -1.70 -16.03
N LEU A 562 -16.82 -0.44 -15.79
CA LEU A 562 -17.57 0.01 -14.61
C LEU A 562 -19.04 0.21 -14.96
N SER A 563 -19.92 -0.22 -14.07
CA SER A 563 -21.37 -0.05 -14.18
C SER A 563 -21.94 0.43 -12.87
N ASP A 564 -23.06 1.15 -12.95
CA ASP A 564 -23.80 1.65 -11.80
C ASP A 564 -22.93 2.54 -10.89
N VAL A 565 -22.03 3.38 -11.48
CA VAL A 565 -21.11 4.22 -10.73
C VAL A 565 -21.81 5.27 -9.91
N PHE A 566 -21.28 5.62 -8.75
CA PHE A 566 -21.83 6.68 -7.92
C PHE A 566 -21.53 8.04 -8.51
N ALA A 567 -22.55 8.88 -8.52
CA ALA A 567 -22.50 10.26 -8.94
C ALA A 567 -23.28 11.13 -7.96
N LEU A 568 -22.96 12.41 -7.94
CA LEU A 568 -23.69 13.41 -7.14
C LEU A 568 -24.57 14.24 -8.06
N ARG A 569 -25.81 14.50 -7.63
CA ARG A 569 -26.69 15.50 -8.24
C ARG A 569 -27.12 16.50 -7.18
N GLU A 570 -27.26 17.76 -7.60
CA GLU A 570 -27.77 18.81 -6.73
C GLU A 570 -29.28 18.75 -6.67
N LEU A 571 -29.84 18.86 -5.45
CA LEU A 571 -31.30 18.89 -5.22
C LEU A 571 -31.80 20.30 -4.88
N GLY A 572 -30.85 21.26 -4.70
CA GLY A 572 -31.15 22.61 -4.29
C GLY A 572 -30.88 22.86 -2.81
N PHE A 573 -31.17 24.08 -2.37
CA PHE A 573 -30.89 24.51 -1.00
C PHE A 573 -32.06 24.13 -0.07
N ASN A 574 -31.74 23.74 1.15
CA ASN A 574 -32.71 23.58 2.22
C ASN A 574 -33.07 24.94 2.85
N ASP A 575 -33.98 24.94 3.83
CA ASP A 575 -34.44 26.15 4.51
C ASP A 575 -33.33 26.89 5.28
N GLU A 576 -32.22 26.24 5.54
CA GLU A 576 -31.02 26.79 6.25
C GLU A 576 -29.96 27.32 5.28
N GLY A 577 -30.20 27.27 3.98
CA GLY A 577 -29.26 27.73 2.95
C GLY A 577 -28.15 26.72 2.65
N ILE A 578 -28.30 25.46 3.04
CA ILE A 578 -27.34 24.38 2.79
C ILE A 578 -27.70 23.70 1.46
N LEU A 579 -26.72 23.55 0.57
CA LEU A 579 -26.91 22.83 -0.69
C LEU A 579 -26.97 21.32 -0.43
N ILE A 580 -28.12 20.72 -0.77
CA ILE A 580 -28.30 19.27 -0.65
C ILE A 580 -27.88 18.59 -1.95
N LYS A 581 -26.89 17.73 -1.87
CA LYS A 581 -26.43 16.83 -2.95
C LYS A 581 -26.93 15.40 -2.66
N GLU A 582 -27.27 14.65 -3.68
CA GLU A 582 -27.71 13.25 -3.55
C GLU A 582 -26.80 12.33 -4.35
N ARG A 583 -26.27 11.29 -3.67
CA ARG A 583 -25.52 10.23 -4.32
C ARG A 583 -26.49 9.24 -4.95
N HIS A 584 -26.34 8.98 -6.25
CA HIS A 584 -27.16 8.08 -7.05
C HIS A 584 -26.29 7.27 -8.02
N ASN A 585 -26.83 6.24 -8.65
CA ASN A 585 -26.13 5.45 -9.66
C ASN A 585 -26.24 6.07 -11.06
N GLU A 586 -25.13 6.08 -11.80
CA GLU A 586 -25.04 6.45 -13.21
C GLU A 586 -24.49 5.29 -14.08
N SER A 587 -24.56 5.46 -15.41
CA SER A 587 -24.26 4.41 -16.41
C SER A 587 -22.87 3.79 -16.32
N GLY A 588 -21.87 4.52 -15.82
CA GLY A 588 -20.51 4.02 -15.61
C GLY A 588 -19.47 4.48 -16.63
N ALA A 589 -18.33 3.78 -16.63
CA ALA A 589 -17.16 4.16 -17.39
C ALA A 589 -16.41 2.92 -17.90
N VAL A 590 -15.56 3.11 -18.91
CA VAL A 590 -14.63 2.08 -19.42
C VAL A 590 -13.22 2.62 -19.37
N VAL A 591 -12.30 1.81 -18.87
CA VAL A 591 -10.87 2.10 -18.85
C VAL A 591 -10.13 0.95 -19.49
N PHE A 592 -9.23 1.25 -20.42
CA PHE A 592 -8.36 0.26 -21.04
C PHE A 592 -6.99 0.86 -21.36
N GLY A 593 -5.99 0.01 -21.43
CA GLY A 593 -4.63 0.47 -21.69
C GLY A 593 -3.59 -0.62 -21.59
N GLY A 594 -2.34 -0.18 -21.50
CA GLY A 594 -1.20 -1.05 -21.32
C GLY A 594 -0.16 -0.45 -20.39
N ASN A 595 0.48 -1.32 -19.65
CA ASN A 595 1.61 -1.05 -18.78
C ASN A 595 2.87 -1.72 -19.35
N LEU A 596 3.95 -0.99 -19.39
CA LEU A 596 5.28 -1.49 -19.72
C LEU A 596 6.21 -1.22 -18.55
N GLU A 597 6.95 -2.22 -18.07
CA GLU A 597 7.99 -2.05 -17.07
C GLU A 597 9.26 -2.76 -17.52
N ALA A 598 10.39 -2.08 -17.44
CA ALA A 598 11.71 -2.65 -17.69
C ALA A 598 12.59 -2.50 -16.46
N LYS A 599 13.23 -3.59 -16.05
CA LYS A 599 14.24 -3.64 -14.99
C LYS A 599 15.54 -4.15 -15.59
N VAL A 600 16.63 -3.47 -15.30
CA VAL A 600 17.97 -3.85 -15.73
C VAL A 600 18.90 -3.70 -14.53
N ALA A 601 19.67 -4.73 -14.25
CA ALA A 601 20.67 -4.70 -13.20
C ALA A 601 22.00 -5.25 -13.74
N TRP A 602 23.10 -4.61 -13.35
CA TRP A 602 24.45 -5.07 -13.57
C TRP A 602 25.17 -5.19 -12.23
N LYS A 603 25.29 -6.43 -11.76
CA LYS A 603 25.74 -6.69 -10.38
C LYS A 603 24.99 -5.80 -9.40
N ASN A 604 25.49 -5.63 -8.19
CA ASN A 604 25.01 -4.62 -7.25
C ASN A 604 25.54 -3.19 -7.55
N VAL A 605 26.14 -2.96 -8.74
CA VAL A 605 26.75 -1.69 -9.12
C VAL A 605 25.76 -0.75 -9.79
N PHE A 606 24.93 -1.27 -10.70
CA PHE A 606 23.96 -0.47 -11.43
C PHE A 606 22.61 -1.15 -11.48
N GLN A 607 21.56 -0.41 -11.22
CA GLN A 607 20.18 -0.85 -11.37
C GLN A 607 19.35 0.26 -11.99
N LEU A 608 18.49 -0.10 -12.92
CA LEU A 608 17.54 0.77 -13.59
C LEU A 608 16.18 0.09 -13.56
N GLN A 609 15.15 0.82 -13.20
CA GLN A 609 13.75 0.43 -13.35
C GLN A 609 12.99 1.59 -13.95
N ALA A 610 12.25 1.33 -15.02
CA ALA A 610 11.41 2.31 -15.70
C ALA A 610 10.05 1.70 -16.01
N GLY A 611 8.99 2.44 -15.78
CA GLY A 611 7.62 2.04 -16.08
C GLY A 611 6.89 3.13 -16.85
N PHE A 612 6.04 2.70 -17.79
CA PHE A 612 5.21 3.57 -18.58
C PHE A 612 3.81 2.99 -18.73
N THR A 613 2.81 3.85 -18.60
CA THR A 613 1.39 3.52 -18.75
C THR A 613 0.81 4.37 -19.86
N ALA A 614 0.15 3.70 -20.81
CA ALA A 614 -0.69 4.32 -21.82
C ALA A 614 -2.12 3.80 -21.63
N GLN A 615 -3.07 4.71 -21.42
CA GLN A 615 -4.45 4.34 -21.10
C GLN A 615 -5.46 5.30 -21.72
N LYS A 616 -6.70 4.84 -21.84
CA LYS A 616 -7.84 5.66 -22.19
C LYS A 616 -8.98 5.37 -21.22
N SER A 617 -9.52 6.43 -20.64
CA SER A 617 -10.61 6.37 -19.67
C SER A 617 -11.76 7.22 -20.17
N SER A 618 -12.96 6.62 -20.26
CA SER A 618 -14.13 7.26 -20.86
C SER A 618 -15.42 6.91 -20.15
N TYR A 619 -16.24 7.90 -19.85
CA TYR A 619 -17.63 7.68 -19.45
C TYR A 619 -18.42 7.02 -20.58
N LYS A 620 -19.32 6.08 -20.26
CA LYS A 620 -20.20 5.41 -21.23
C LYS A 620 -21.16 6.40 -21.88
N VAL A 621 -21.62 7.39 -21.11
CA VAL A 621 -22.41 8.51 -21.57
C VAL A 621 -21.62 9.79 -21.30
N ALA A 622 -21.66 10.76 -22.22
CA ALA A 622 -21.00 12.05 -21.96
C ALA A 622 -21.60 12.71 -20.72
N ARG A 623 -20.74 13.24 -19.87
CA ARG A 623 -21.09 13.81 -18.56
C ARG A 623 -20.74 15.28 -18.52
N SER A 624 -21.66 16.10 -18.07
CA SER A 624 -21.43 17.46 -17.62
C SER A 624 -21.42 17.48 -16.10
N TRP A 625 -20.44 18.11 -15.50
CA TRP A 625 -20.35 18.26 -14.05
C TRP A 625 -20.97 19.57 -13.54
N SER A 626 -21.29 20.49 -14.47
CA SER A 626 -22.00 21.75 -14.21
C SER A 626 -22.77 22.17 -15.44
N ASP A 627 -23.81 22.97 -15.25
CA ASP A 627 -24.64 23.54 -16.35
C ASP A 627 -23.84 24.47 -17.27
N ASP A 628 -22.74 25.04 -16.76
CA ASP A 628 -21.87 25.97 -17.52
C ASP A 628 -20.87 25.26 -18.46
N VAL A 629 -20.72 23.93 -18.35
CA VAL A 629 -19.68 23.21 -19.09
C VAL A 629 -20.26 22.18 -20.06
N GLU A 630 -19.56 21.99 -21.18
CA GLU A 630 -19.94 20.97 -22.14
C GLU A 630 -19.72 19.57 -21.60
N ALA A 631 -20.64 18.67 -21.93
CA ALA A 631 -20.53 17.26 -21.55
C ALA A 631 -19.38 16.58 -22.27
N VAL A 632 -18.50 15.91 -21.52
CA VAL A 632 -17.33 15.21 -22.03
C VAL A 632 -17.41 13.71 -21.74
N ARG A 633 -16.77 12.91 -22.61
CA ARG A 633 -16.61 11.46 -22.35
C ARG A 633 -15.30 11.13 -21.66
N ARG A 634 -14.27 11.97 -21.80
CA ARG A 634 -12.99 11.73 -21.13
C ARG A 634 -13.15 11.89 -19.62
N MET A 635 -12.67 10.91 -18.86
CA MET A 635 -12.72 10.99 -17.39
C MET A 635 -11.78 12.08 -16.88
N PHE A 636 -12.24 12.77 -15.84
CA PHE A 636 -11.45 13.80 -15.15
C PHE A 636 -10.30 13.18 -14.37
N ARG A 637 -9.26 13.98 -14.14
CA ARG A 637 -8.05 13.63 -13.36
C ARG A 637 -7.35 12.37 -13.81
N THR A 638 -7.52 11.97 -15.09
CA THR A 638 -6.97 10.75 -15.65
C THR A 638 -6.15 11.06 -16.90
N PRO A 639 -4.81 11.13 -16.79
CA PRO A 639 -3.93 11.36 -17.95
C PRO A 639 -3.88 10.11 -18.82
N ASP A 640 -3.78 10.31 -20.15
CA ASP A 640 -3.64 9.21 -21.10
C ASP A 640 -2.25 8.53 -21.00
N PHE A 641 -1.25 9.28 -20.52
CA PHE A 641 0.13 8.80 -20.39
C PHE A 641 0.72 9.21 -19.04
N HIS A 642 1.36 8.29 -18.37
CA HIS A 642 2.20 8.57 -17.21
C HIS A 642 3.30 7.52 -17.07
N GLY A 643 4.33 7.82 -16.28
CA GLY A 643 5.41 6.87 -16.11
C GLY A 643 6.39 7.29 -15.03
N TYR A 644 7.36 6.43 -14.77
CA TYR A 644 8.39 6.66 -13.77
C TYR A 644 9.74 6.06 -14.19
N LEU A 645 10.77 6.55 -13.53
CA LEU A 645 12.14 6.07 -13.64
C LEU A 645 12.78 6.03 -12.26
N THR A 646 13.51 4.96 -11.94
CA THR A 646 14.43 4.91 -10.81
C THR A 646 15.75 4.28 -11.28
N ALA A 647 16.86 4.92 -10.99
CA ALA A 647 18.18 4.37 -11.28
C ALA A 647 19.07 4.51 -10.05
N SER A 648 19.93 3.54 -9.82
CA SER A 648 20.97 3.63 -8.81
C SER A 648 22.32 3.18 -9.37
N TYR A 649 23.37 3.86 -8.95
CA TYR A 649 24.74 3.57 -9.30
C TYR A 649 25.62 3.56 -8.05
N ASN A 650 26.26 2.45 -7.77
CA ASN A 650 27.11 2.22 -6.62
C ASN A 650 28.58 2.08 -7.09
N PRO A 651 29.27 3.20 -7.44
CA PRO A 651 30.65 3.14 -7.92
C PRO A 651 31.62 2.59 -6.89
N LEU A 652 31.28 2.71 -5.63
CA LEU A 652 32.01 2.19 -4.48
C LEU A 652 31.03 1.48 -3.54
N LYS A 653 31.49 0.46 -2.77
CA LYS A 653 30.66 -0.23 -1.77
C LYS A 653 30.00 0.72 -0.72
N LYS A 654 30.51 1.96 -0.59
CA LYS A 654 30.08 2.96 0.40
C LYS A 654 29.33 4.15 -0.22
N LEU A 655 29.31 4.28 -1.54
CA LEU A 655 28.69 5.42 -2.25
C LEU A 655 27.56 4.96 -3.12
N THR A 656 26.38 5.49 -2.86
CA THR A 656 25.17 5.30 -3.67
C THR A 656 24.77 6.61 -4.30
N LEU A 657 24.61 6.61 -5.61
CA LEU A 657 23.99 7.70 -6.38
C LEU A 657 22.67 7.19 -6.93
N ALA A 658 21.60 7.97 -6.80
CA ALA A 658 20.29 7.60 -7.29
C ALA A 658 19.67 8.74 -8.09
N LEU A 659 18.99 8.36 -9.18
CA LEU A 659 18.17 9.25 -10.02
C LEU A 659 16.74 8.71 -9.99
N THR A 660 15.77 9.57 -9.78
CA THR A 660 14.35 9.25 -9.81
C THR A 660 13.62 10.20 -10.73
N GLY A 661 12.51 9.77 -11.30
CA GLY A 661 11.70 10.63 -12.13
C GLY A 661 10.27 10.15 -12.22
N THR A 662 9.32 11.08 -12.35
CA THR A 662 7.93 10.81 -12.67
C THR A 662 7.46 11.73 -13.78
N TYR A 663 6.67 11.16 -14.69
CA TYR A 663 6.03 11.89 -15.77
C TYR A 663 4.52 11.76 -15.65
N THR A 664 3.81 12.89 -15.72
CA THR A 664 2.35 12.94 -15.76
C THR A 664 1.93 13.74 -16.99
N GLY A 665 1.18 13.11 -17.89
CA GLY A 665 0.64 13.75 -19.10
C GLY A 665 -0.55 14.66 -18.78
N SER A 666 -1.00 15.40 -19.79
CA SER A 666 -2.19 16.27 -19.72
C SER A 666 -3.46 15.48 -19.39
N MET A 667 -4.30 16.04 -18.53
CA MET A 667 -5.61 15.49 -18.15
C MET A 667 -6.65 16.60 -18.10
N LEU A 668 -7.94 16.24 -18.06
CA LEU A 668 -9.03 17.17 -17.79
C LEU A 668 -9.25 17.28 -16.29
N ILE A 669 -9.51 18.49 -15.82
CA ILE A 669 -9.90 18.78 -14.44
C ILE A 669 -11.08 19.76 -14.40
N GLU A 670 -11.81 19.73 -13.31
CA GLU A 670 -12.84 20.68 -12.95
C GLU A 670 -12.18 21.92 -12.33
N HIS A 671 -12.65 23.10 -12.66
CA HIS A 671 -12.27 24.36 -12.03
C HIS A 671 -13.57 25.11 -11.71
N HIS A 672 -13.91 25.14 -10.43
CA HIS A 672 -15.16 25.70 -9.95
C HIS A 672 -15.14 27.23 -9.95
N ALA A 673 -16.34 27.81 -10.18
CA ALA A 673 -16.53 29.26 -10.05
C ALA A 673 -16.25 29.70 -8.60
N GLY A 674 -15.65 30.86 -8.49
CA GLY A 674 -15.20 31.47 -7.24
C GLY A 674 -14.24 32.60 -7.63
N MET A 675 -12.94 32.35 -7.68
CA MET A 675 -11.98 33.28 -8.26
C MET A 675 -12.25 33.53 -9.76
N ILE A 676 -12.72 32.51 -10.47
CA ILE A 676 -13.18 32.62 -11.87
C ILE A 676 -14.69 32.83 -11.94
N ASP A 677 -15.15 33.53 -12.99
CA ASP A 677 -16.56 33.95 -13.12
C ASP A 677 -17.56 32.79 -13.31
N ARG A 678 -17.10 31.64 -13.83
CA ARG A 678 -17.95 30.47 -14.14
C ARG A 678 -17.18 29.17 -14.09
N ASN A 679 -17.87 28.08 -13.82
CA ASN A 679 -17.32 26.73 -13.88
C ASN A 679 -16.70 26.43 -15.25
N THR A 680 -15.51 25.85 -15.27
CA THR A 680 -14.74 25.61 -16.48
C THR A 680 -14.02 24.28 -16.43
N THR A 681 -14.02 23.53 -17.54
CA THR A 681 -13.19 22.34 -17.71
C THR A 681 -11.81 22.74 -18.27
N VAL A 682 -10.74 22.42 -17.54
CA VAL A 682 -9.36 22.78 -17.90
C VAL A 682 -8.57 21.57 -18.34
N ALA A 683 -7.79 21.71 -19.41
CA ALA A 683 -6.77 20.73 -19.79
C ALA A 683 -5.42 21.11 -19.18
N THR A 684 -4.89 20.28 -18.31
CA THR A 684 -3.64 20.55 -17.60
C THR A 684 -2.41 20.46 -18.51
N PRO A 685 -1.31 21.15 -18.22
CA PRO A 685 -0.01 20.85 -18.83
C PRO A 685 0.49 19.45 -18.42
N SER A 686 1.58 18.99 -19.04
CA SER A 686 2.31 17.80 -18.61
C SER A 686 3.45 18.19 -17.68
N PHE A 687 3.81 17.27 -16.77
CA PHE A 687 4.86 17.47 -15.77
C PHE A 687 5.93 16.38 -15.86
N LEU A 688 7.17 16.80 -15.65
CA LEU A 688 8.32 15.92 -15.49
C LEU A 688 9.05 16.31 -14.21
N ASP A 689 8.92 15.50 -13.17
CA ASP A 689 9.65 15.65 -11.90
C ASP A 689 10.88 14.74 -11.95
N LEU A 690 12.07 15.30 -11.75
CA LEU A 690 13.33 14.57 -11.63
C LEU A 690 13.95 14.82 -10.27
N GLY A 691 14.45 13.78 -9.62
CA GLY A 691 15.15 13.86 -8.34
C GLY A 691 16.51 13.18 -8.39
N PHE A 692 17.46 13.68 -7.61
CA PHE A 692 18.80 13.12 -7.45
C PHE A 692 19.16 12.98 -5.97
N LYS A 693 19.80 11.86 -5.61
CA LYS A 693 20.28 11.57 -4.26
C LYS A 693 21.70 11.05 -4.32
N ALA A 694 22.52 11.48 -3.36
CA ALA A 694 23.83 10.89 -3.05
C ALA A 694 23.83 10.44 -1.59
N GLY A 695 24.28 9.22 -1.34
CA GLY A 695 24.42 8.65 0.01
C GLY A 695 25.79 8.06 0.21
N TYR A 696 26.39 8.28 1.38
CA TYR A 696 27.70 7.73 1.72
C TYR A 696 27.67 7.08 3.09
N ASP A 697 28.16 5.82 3.19
CA ASP A 697 28.20 5.01 4.39
C ASP A 697 29.57 5.08 5.07
N PHE A 698 29.60 5.58 6.30
CA PHE A 698 30.76 5.57 7.18
C PHE A 698 30.65 4.43 8.18
N ARG A 699 31.48 3.41 8.04
CA ARG A 699 31.57 2.33 9.02
C ARG A 699 32.47 2.80 10.15
N ILE A 700 31.90 3.08 11.32
CA ILE A 700 32.65 3.55 12.51
C ILE A 700 33.21 2.36 13.27
N HIS A 701 32.44 1.29 13.36
CA HIS A 701 32.81 0.04 14.03
C HIS A 701 32.15 -1.12 13.27
N ASP A 702 32.52 -2.35 13.52
CA ASP A 702 31.99 -3.54 12.84
C ASP A 702 30.46 -3.63 12.90
N SER A 703 29.86 -3.09 13.94
CA SER A 703 28.41 -3.09 14.15
C SER A 703 27.72 -1.72 13.93
N PHE A 704 28.49 -0.63 13.71
CA PHE A 704 27.91 0.71 13.61
C PHE A 704 28.22 1.38 12.27
N THR A 705 27.16 1.81 11.60
CA THR A 705 27.24 2.56 10.35
C THR A 705 26.53 3.90 10.49
N VAL A 706 27.19 4.98 10.06
CA VAL A 706 26.56 6.30 9.84
C VAL A 706 26.43 6.51 8.34
N GLN A 707 25.22 6.72 7.87
CA GLN A 707 24.94 7.12 6.50
C GLN A 707 24.62 8.61 6.45
N LEU A 708 25.33 9.35 5.61
CA LEU A 708 24.97 10.70 5.24
C LEU A 708 24.35 10.67 3.86
N ASN A 709 23.24 11.38 3.68
CA ASN A 709 22.60 11.51 2.38
C ASN A 709 22.18 12.96 2.13
N ALA A 710 22.22 13.36 0.87
CA ALA A 710 21.78 14.66 0.42
C ALA A 710 21.20 14.51 -0.98
N GLY A 711 20.29 15.40 -1.34
CA GLY A 711 19.69 15.36 -2.65
C GLY A 711 18.79 16.53 -2.96
N VAL A 712 18.23 16.47 -4.16
CA VAL A 712 17.29 17.43 -4.70
C VAL A 712 16.12 16.68 -5.32
N GLN A 713 14.91 17.09 -5.03
CA GLN A 713 13.68 16.65 -5.69
C GLN A 713 13.19 17.75 -6.62
N ASN A 714 12.50 17.38 -7.68
CA ASN A 714 11.98 18.27 -8.70
C ASN A 714 13.05 19.26 -9.23
N ILE A 715 14.16 18.71 -9.73
CA ILE A 715 15.31 19.48 -10.27
C ILE A 715 14.87 20.49 -11.32
N LEU A 716 13.86 20.12 -12.14
CA LEU A 716 13.35 20.95 -13.24
C LEU A 716 12.37 22.03 -12.78
N ASP A 717 12.00 22.06 -11.49
CA ASP A 717 11.00 22.96 -10.94
C ASP A 717 9.65 22.86 -11.68
N SER A 718 9.28 21.64 -12.06
CA SER A 718 8.09 21.30 -12.83
C SER A 718 6.92 21.00 -11.91
N PHE A 719 6.18 22.03 -11.53
CA PHE A 719 5.00 21.95 -10.66
C PHE A 719 3.91 22.89 -11.14
N GLN A 720 2.70 22.79 -10.60
CA GLN A 720 1.59 23.70 -10.88
C GLN A 720 1.97 25.13 -10.45
N LYS A 721 1.65 26.13 -11.30
CA LYS A 721 1.97 27.54 -11.04
C LYS A 721 0.77 28.48 -11.17
N ASP A 722 -0.34 27.97 -11.66
CA ASP A 722 -1.59 28.66 -11.87
C ASP A 722 -2.62 28.35 -10.77
N PHE A 723 -2.16 28.34 -9.52
CA PHE A 723 -3.05 28.20 -8.37
C PHE A 723 -4.01 29.39 -8.28
N ASP A 724 -5.21 29.14 -7.84
CA ASP A 724 -6.15 30.20 -7.49
C ASP A 724 -5.64 31.03 -6.32
N HIS A 725 -6.15 32.26 -6.23
CA HIS A 725 -5.74 33.25 -5.23
C HIS A 725 -6.91 33.65 -4.31
N GLY A 726 -6.58 33.96 -3.05
CA GLY A 726 -7.49 34.59 -2.11
C GLY A 726 -8.59 33.67 -1.58
N ALA A 727 -9.62 34.28 -0.99
CA ALA A 727 -10.67 33.56 -0.26
C ALA A 727 -11.69 32.84 -1.17
N ASP A 728 -11.83 33.27 -2.41
CA ASP A 728 -12.75 32.67 -3.39
C ASP A 728 -12.10 31.58 -4.24
N ARG A 729 -10.91 31.09 -3.83
CA ARG A 729 -10.16 30.07 -4.57
C ARG A 729 -10.88 28.73 -4.54
N ASP A 730 -10.79 27.98 -5.64
CA ASP A 730 -11.17 26.57 -5.69
C ASP A 730 -10.04 25.72 -5.09
N SER A 731 -10.23 25.20 -3.88
CA SER A 731 -9.24 24.34 -3.21
C SER A 731 -9.05 23.00 -3.93
N GLY A 732 -9.99 22.58 -4.77
CA GLY A 732 -9.92 21.41 -5.63
C GLY A 732 -9.11 21.63 -6.91
N TYR A 733 -8.80 22.88 -7.28
CA TYR A 733 -8.00 23.20 -8.46
C TYR A 733 -6.51 22.98 -8.21
N ILE A 734 -6.17 21.73 -7.94
CA ILE A 734 -4.80 21.24 -7.74
C ILE A 734 -4.59 19.97 -8.56
N TYR A 735 -3.52 19.86 -9.34
CA TYR A 735 -3.39 18.82 -10.34
C TYR A 735 -1.97 18.40 -10.71
N GLY A 736 -0.97 19.12 -10.30
CA GLY A 736 0.43 18.86 -10.63
C GLY A 736 1.22 18.29 -9.46
N PRO A 737 2.52 18.10 -9.64
CA PRO A 737 3.43 18.00 -8.51
C PRO A 737 3.26 19.25 -7.66
N THR A 738 3.00 19.06 -6.38
CA THR A 738 2.75 20.18 -5.44
C THR A 738 4.04 20.75 -4.88
N LEU A 739 5.11 19.92 -4.86
CA LEU A 739 6.42 20.35 -4.39
C LEU A 739 7.21 21.02 -5.52
N PRO A 740 7.66 22.27 -5.34
CA PRO A 740 8.66 22.88 -6.20
C PRO A 740 10.00 22.18 -6.04
N ARG A 741 11.07 22.71 -6.64
CA ARG A 741 12.43 22.21 -6.37
C ARG A 741 12.74 22.26 -4.88
N THR A 742 13.06 21.10 -4.29
CA THR A 742 13.35 20.96 -2.87
C THR A 742 14.72 20.33 -2.64
N PHE A 743 15.41 20.76 -1.59
CA PHE A 743 16.71 20.24 -1.19
C PHE A 743 16.57 19.51 0.14
N TYR A 744 17.24 18.39 0.29
CA TYR A 744 17.21 17.66 1.56
C TYR A 744 18.59 17.15 1.96
N PHE A 745 18.74 17.02 3.27
CA PHE A 745 19.89 16.41 3.93
C PHE A 745 19.42 15.44 5.00
N GLY A 746 20.05 14.27 5.08
CA GLY A 746 19.69 13.25 6.05
C GLY A 746 20.90 12.54 6.67
N VAL A 747 20.70 12.11 7.91
CA VAL A 747 21.65 11.31 8.68
C VAL A 747 20.93 10.06 9.17
N LYS A 748 21.55 8.88 9.02
CA LYS A 748 21.06 7.63 9.58
C LYS A 748 22.17 6.93 10.33
N LEU A 749 21.89 6.57 11.59
CA LEU A 749 22.73 5.72 12.42
C LEU A 749 22.09 4.33 12.48
N SER A 750 22.86 3.28 12.24
CA SER A 750 22.38 1.90 12.25
C SER A 750 23.35 0.99 13.03
N TYR A 751 22.73 0.05 13.81
CA TYR A 751 23.37 -1.02 14.56
C TYR A 751 22.81 -2.38 14.15
#